data_31c40784301b44fdef8a817fa677c84d
#
_entry.id   31c40784301b44fdef8a817fa677c84d
#
_cell.length_a   1.000
_cell.length_b   1.000
_cell.length_c   1.000
_cell.angle_alpha   90.00
_cell.angle_beta   90.00
_cell.angle_gamma   90.00
#
_symmetry.space_group_name_H-M   'P 1'
#
loop_
_entity.id
_entity.type
_entity.pdbx_description
1 polymer ?
#
loop_
_entity_poly.entity_id
_entity_poly.type
_entity_poly.pdbx_seq_one_letter_code
_entity_poly.pdbx_strand_id
1 'polypeptide(L)'
;HVESSFGTGVLKVTPAHDKADFEIGHRHQLPVLDIMNPDGSMNAAAGERLAGLDRFEARKIAVECLRELEALEKEEPYQNNVGYSERADVPVEPRLSQQWFLRYPSQEESREVVSSGKMHFYPERWSKVYEHWMGNLQDWCISRQLWWGHRIPVWYYRGTDAAAARAGLGVSVPENCVRTLEDGSLAYCGTEAPANTSLWQQDSDVLDTWFSSWLWPFATMGWPEKNPTLQAFYPTTDLVTGPDIIFFWVARMIMAGFEYCHALPFKNVYFTGIIRDKQGRKMSKSLGNSPDPLDLIAKFGADALRFGVMRSAPIGQDVLFDEKNVELGRNFCTKLWNAARFRQMQGGSTEGEIRSEWLSTDDKWILLRLDAAITEVSTALDEYRFSDAAQALYRFFWNEYCDWYVEASKAALNSGDVNRRDNTLAVMDFVLAHSLRLFHPFLPFITEELWHGLGFNADLPESLGGRFLMQALWPKPLGADFHAHYGLLPEDEAYANARFEVVSAGRVLRRDFNIASNKRVPFVFQPASPIAPHDVEVIRILLNAETLENVGTEWAPPKGTPTALTPLGKLFLPLTGLVDVEAERERLGKEITKIEQELVKVRAKLSSDTFVSGAPAAVVEEHRKRETDWNAKLAEIRRVIDALSS
;
A
#
# COMPACT_ATOMS: atom_id res chain seq x y z
N HIS A 1 11.08 -41.75 -13.42
CA HIS A 1 12.25 -40.92 -13.77
C HIS A 1 12.97 -41.39 -15.04
N VAL A 2 12.73 -42.60 -15.50
CA VAL A 2 13.30 -43.13 -16.74
C VAL A 2 12.15 -43.47 -17.70
N GLU A 3 12.16 -42.88 -18.89
CA GLU A 3 11.26 -43.24 -19.96
C GLU A 3 11.98 -44.16 -20.94
N SER A 4 11.44 -45.36 -21.16
CA SER A 4 12.04 -46.37 -22.03
C SER A 4 12.13 -45.97 -23.51
N SER A 5 11.36 -44.93 -23.88
CA SER A 5 11.34 -44.36 -25.23
C SER A 5 12.29 -43.18 -25.42
N PHE A 6 12.97 -42.73 -24.37
CA PHE A 6 13.88 -41.58 -24.40
C PHE A 6 15.30 -41.98 -24.05
N GLY A 7 16.26 -41.61 -24.89
CA GLY A 7 17.68 -41.88 -24.71
C GLY A 7 18.01 -43.38 -24.71
N THR A 8 18.94 -43.80 -23.84
CA THR A 8 19.40 -45.19 -23.71
C THR A 8 18.57 -46.02 -22.73
N GLY A 9 17.66 -45.39 -21.96
CA GLY A 9 16.95 -46.04 -20.84
C GLY A 9 17.83 -46.33 -19.62
N VAL A 10 19.07 -45.84 -19.60
CA VAL A 10 20.02 -45.97 -18.48
C VAL A 10 20.16 -44.63 -17.75
N LEU A 11 19.99 -44.65 -16.43
CA LEU A 11 20.13 -43.48 -15.57
C LEU A 11 21.33 -43.70 -14.63
N LYS A 12 22.26 -42.73 -14.64
CA LYS A 12 23.30 -42.62 -13.62
C LYS A 12 22.69 -41.89 -12.40
N VAL A 13 22.86 -42.47 -11.22
CA VAL A 13 22.32 -41.95 -9.96
C VAL A 13 23.44 -41.72 -8.97
N THR A 14 23.59 -40.49 -8.46
CA THR A 14 24.61 -40.08 -7.47
C THR A 14 23.94 -39.53 -6.21
N PRO A 15 23.48 -40.40 -5.29
CA PRO A 15 22.66 -40.01 -4.13
C PRO A 15 23.33 -38.98 -3.21
N ALA A 16 24.66 -38.90 -3.17
CA ALA A 16 25.38 -37.98 -2.29
C ALA A 16 25.40 -36.51 -2.79
N HIS A 17 25.21 -36.30 -4.11
CA HIS A 17 25.50 -34.99 -4.75
C HIS A 17 24.36 -34.44 -5.60
N ASP A 18 23.17 -35.02 -5.53
CA ASP A 18 21.96 -34.52 -6.18
C ASP A 18 20.73 -34.88 -5.35
N LYS A 19 19.81 -33.90 -5.18
CA LYS A 19 18.61 -34.07 -4.34
C LYS A 19 17.65 -35.12 -4.92
N ALA A 20 17.43 -35.11 -6.24
CA ALA A 20 16.53 -36.07 -6.88
C ALA A 20 17.16 -37.50 -6.86
N ASP A 21 18.44 -37.58 -7.09
CA ASP A 21 19.20 -38.82 -7.01
C ASP A 21 19.23 -39.40 -5.59
N PHE A 22 19.25 -38.53 -4.55
CA PHE A 22 19.14 -38.95 -3.15
C PHE A 22 17.80 -39.66 -2.88
N GLU A 23 16.68 -39.08 -3.35
CA GLU A 23 15.35 -39.68 -3.21
C GLU A 23 15.24 -41.02 -3.95
N ILE A 24 15.83 -41.11 -5.15
CA ILE A 24 15.89 -42.36 -5.92
C ILE A 24 16.76 -43.39 -5.16
N GLY A 25 17.93 -42.95 -4.69
CA GLY A 25 18.84 -43.78 -3.92
C GLY A 25 18.20 -44.37 -2.67
N HIS A 26 17.49 -43.55 -1.91
CA HIS A 26 16.76 -44.00 -0.72
C HIS A 26 15.65 -45.00 -1.07
N ARG A 27 14.85 -44.73 -2.12
CA ARG A 27 13.76 -45.61 -2.56
C ARG A 27 14.24 -46.97 -3.04
N HIS A 28 15.38 -47.01 -3.72
CA HIS A 28 15.96 -48.19 -4.31
C HIS A 28 17.13 -48.79 -3.49
N GLN A 29 17.41 -48.22 -2.30
CA GLN A 29 18.49 -48.68 -1.40
C GLN A 29 19.85 -48.71 -2.09
N LEU A 30 20.16 -47.70 -2.92
CA LEU A 30 21.42 -47.59 -3.60
C LEU A 30 22.52 -47.13 -2.63
N PRO A 31 23.79 -47.57 -2.84
CA PRO A 31 24.89 -47.12 -2.01
C PRO A 31 25.11 -45.59 -2.19
N VAL A 32 25.36 -44.92 -1.08
CA VAL A 32 25.68 -43.49 -1.04
C VAL A 32 27.21 -43.34 -1.05
N LEU A 33 27.75 -42.80 -2.14
CA LEU A 33 29.17 -42.55 -2.29
C LEU A 33 29.44 -41.05 -2.25
N ASP A 34 29.89 -40.54 -1.09
CA ASP A 34 30.30 -39.11 -0.94
C ASP A 34 31.77 -39.00 -1.38
N ILE A 35 32.02 -38.26 -2.45
CA ILE A 35 33.35 -38.11 -3.08
C ILE A 35 33.96 -36.71 -2.86
N MET A 36 33.30 -35.85 -2.05
CA MET A 36 33.71 -34.46 -1.89
C MET A 36 33.95 -34.10 -0.42
N ASN A 37 35.00 -33.38 -0.12
CA ASN A 37 35.27 -32.79 1.18
C ASN A 37 34.43 -31.51 1.43
N PRO A 38 34.32 -31.03 2.68
CA PRO A 38 33.57 -29.78 3.00
C PRO A 38 34.09 -28.52 2.28
N ASP A 39 35.36 -28.49 1.90
CA ASP A 39 36.02 -27.39 1.19
C ASP A 39 35.83 -27.44 -0.34
N GLY A 40 35.12 -28.45 -0.85
CA GLY A 40 34.91 -28.65 -2.28
C GLY A 40 36.04 -29.36 -3.00
N SER A 41 37.07 -29.83 -2.29
CA SER A 41 38.08 -30.73 -2.85
C SER A 41 37.57 -32.19 -2.92
N MET A 42 38.12 -32.97 -3.81
CA MET A 42 37.76 -34.40 -3.94
C MET A 42 38.42 -35.21 -2.84
N ASN A 43 37.68 -36.13 -2.22
CA ASN A 43 38.22 -37.00 -1.19
C ASN A 43 38.78 -38.34 -1.77
N ALA A 44 39.30 -39.21 -0.92
CA ALA A 44 39.90 -40.47 -1.35
C ALA A 44 38.93 -41.43 -2.07
N ALA A 45 37.61 -41.34 -1.81
CA ALA A 45 36.60 -42.16 -2.49
C ALA A 45 36.43 -41.78 -3.96
N ALA A 46 36.90 -40.62 -4.38
CA ALA A 46 36.92 -40.20 -5.79
C ALA A 46 37.98 -40.93 -6.63
N GLY A 47 38.86 -41.70 -6.00
CA GLY A 47 39.97 -42.41 -6.67
C GLY A 47 41.28 -41.63 -6.69
N GLU A 48 42.41 -42.36 -6.83
CA GLU A 48 43.76 -41.80 -6.69
C GLU A 48 44.03 -40.59 -7.62
N ARG A 49 43.49 -40.60 -8.84
CA ARG A 49 43.73 -39.55 -9.83
C ARG A 49 43.00 -38.23 -9.54
N LEU A 50 41.94 -38.31 -8.76
CA LEU A 50 41.07 -37.17 -8.48
C LEU A 50 41.19 -36.66 -7.04
N ALA A 51 41.61 -37.52 -6.10
CA ALA A 51 41.72 -37.19 -4.67
C ALA A 51 42.64 -35.98 -4.44
N GLY A 52 42.17 -35.03 -3.62
CA GLY A 52 42.89 -33.80 -3.30
C GLY A 52 42.78 -32.68 -4.33
N LEU A 53 42.17 -32.90 -5.49
CA LEU A 53 41.96 -31.87 -6.49
C LEU A 53 40.73 -31.01 -6.16
N ASP A 54 40.78 -29.73 -6.55
CA ASP A 54 39.59 -28.91 -6.60
C ASP A 54 38.56 -29.50 -7.60
N ARG A 55 37.27 -29.38 -7.28
CA ARG A 55 36.19 -29.96 -8.08
C ARG A 55 36.18 -29.56 -9.55
N PHE A 56 36.63 -28.34 -9.88
CA PHE A 56 36.68 -27.90 -11.27
C PHE A 56 37.89 -28.51 -12.03
N GLU A 57 39.00 -28.69 -11.34
CA GLU A 57 40.17 -29.40 -11.92
C GLU A 57 39.88 -30.92 -12.03
N ALA A 58 39.23 -31.49 -11.01
CA ALA A 58 38.83 -32.88 -11.06
C ALA A 58 37.87 -33.18 -12.23
N ARG A 59 36.98 -32.25 -12.58
CA ARG A 59 36.08 -32.39 -13.74
C ARG A 59 36.88 -32.53 -15.05
N LYS A 60 37.91 -31.72 -15.23
CA LYS A 60 38.78 -31.80 -16.42
C LYS A 60 39.51 -33.14 -16.52
N ILE A 61 40.14 -33.55 -15.41
CA ILE A 61 40.83 -34.84 -15.33
C ILE A 61 39.88 -36.04 -15.52
N ALA A 62 38.66 -35.97 -14.99
CA ALA A 62 37.64 -37.00 -15.23
C ALA A 62 37.26 -37.14 -16.70
N VAL A 63 37.15 -36.04 -17.45
CA VAL A 63 36.94 -36.08 -18.91
C VAL A 63 38.11 -36.73 -19.62
N GLU A 64 39.37 -36.43 -19.22
CA GLU A 64 40.56 -37.06 -19.76
C GLU A 64 40.59 -38.58 -19.48
N CYS A 65 40.24 -38.99 -18.26
CA CYS A 65 40.13 -40.40 -17.91
C CYS A 65 39.10 -41.15 -18.77
N LEU A 66 37.92 -40.51 -19.01
CA LEU A 66 36.91 -41.12 -19.88
C LEU A 66 37.36 -41.22 -21.33
N ARG A 67 38.16 -40.26 -21.80
CA ARG A 67 38.76 -40.28 -23.13
C ARG A 67 39.82 -41.38 -23.28
N GLU A 68 40.69 -41.56 -22.26
CA GLU A 68 41.67 -42.65 -22.18
C GLU A 68 41.02 -44.03 -22.17
N LEU A 69 39.85 -44.16 -21.55
CA LEU A 69 39.06 -45.40 -21.49
C LEU A 69 38.22 -45.65 -22.73
N GLU A 70 38.27 -44.78 -23.73
CA GLU A 70 37.41 -44.78 -24.94
C GLU A 70 35.90 -44.80 -24.58
N ALA A 71 35.56 -44.24 -23.41
CA ALA A 71 34.20 -44.20 -22.90
C ALA A 71 33.51 -42.83 -23.16
N LEU A 72 34.25 -41.84 -23.68
CA LEU A 72 33.74 -40.52 -24.03
C LEU A 72 33.28 -40.50 -25.50
N GLU A 73 31.97 -40.42 -25.73
CA GLU A 73 31.43 -40.34 -27.10
C GLU A 73 31.56 -38.93 -27.67
N LYS A 74 31.15 -37.91 -26.92
CA LYS A 74 31.24 -36.48 -27.29
C LYS A 74 31.17 -35.55 -26.09
N GLU A 75 31.68 -34.34 -26.27
CA GLU A 75 31.55 -33.23 -25.34
C GLU A 75 30.83 -32.08 -26.06
N GLU A 76 29.74 -31.59 -25.46
CA GLU A 76 28.91 -30.54 -26.04
C GLU A 76 28.77 -29.38 -25.07
N PRO A 77 28.78 -28.12 -25.54
CA PRO A 77 28.40 -26.97 -24.75
C PRO A 77 26.97 -27.12 -24.28
N TYR A 78 26.72 -26.98 -22.97
CA TYR A 78 25.40 -27.05 -22.39
C TYR A 78 25.15 -25.83 -21.50
N GLN A 79 23.99 -25.21 -21.65
CA GLN A 79 23.59 -24.04 -20.85
C GLN A 79 22.51 -24.46 -19.86
N ASN A 80 22.78 -24.27 -18.58
CA ASN A 80 21.84 -24.52 -17.49
C ASN A 80 21.96 -23.44 -16.41
N ASN A 81 20.95 -23.38 -15.53
CA ASN A 81 20.99 -22.51 -14.38
C ASN A 81 21.78 -23.20 -13.25
N VAL A 82 22.84 -22.55 -12.80
CA VAL A 82 23.67 -23.00 -11.66
C VAL A 82 23.36 -22.12 -10.47
N GLY A 83 23.07 -22.74 -9.31
CA GLY A 83 22.89 -22.04 -8.05
C GLY A 83 24.21 -21.43 -7.56
N TYR A 84 24.17 -20.16 -7.14
CA TYR A 84 25.29 -19.46 -6.53
C TYR A 84 24.98 -19.09 -5.09
N SER A 85 26.01 -19.11 -4.24
CA SER A 85 25.92 -18.55 -2.88
C SER A 85 25.87 -17.03 -2.96
N GLU A 86 24.80 -16.42 -2.45
CA GLU A 86 24.67 -14.95 -2.40
C GLU A 86 25.78 -14.26 -1.59
N ARG A 87 26.39 -14.96 -0.64
CA ARG A 87 27.42 -14.38 0.24
C ARG A 87 28.84 -14.58 -0.25
N ALA A 88 29.10 -15.72 -0.87
CA ALA A 88 30.44 -16.12 -1.28
C ALA A 88 30.68 -15.97 -2.79
N ASP A 89 29.62 -15.75 -3.58
CA ASP A 89 29.65 -15.63 -5.04
C ASP A 89 30.37 -16.82 -5.73
N VAL A 90 30.09 -18.02 -5.21
CA VAL A 90 30.62 -19.28 -5.74
C VAL A 90 29.49 -20.25 -6.06
N PRO A 91 29.68 -21.18 -7.03
CA PRO A 91 28.70 -22.23 -7.31
C PRO A 91 28.42 -23.10 -6.08
N VAL A 92 27.15 -23.42 -5.83
CA VAL A 92 26.73 -24.30 -4.75
C VAL A 92 26.85 -25.75 -5.24
N GLU A 93 27.48 -26.61 -4.43
CA GLU A 93 27.57 -28.05 -4.65
C GLU A 93 26.69 -28.79 -3.63
N PRO A 94 25.73 -29.62 -4.05
CA PRO A 94 24.98 -30.48 -3.14
C PRO A 94 25.88 -31.47 -2.45
N ARG A 95 25.75 -31.59 -1.12
CA ARG A 95 26.50 -32.52 -0.30
C ARG A 95 25.66 -32.98 0.92
N LEU A 96 25.75 -34.24 1.29
CA LEU A 96 25.08 -34.75 2.47
C LEU A 96 25.78 -34.26 3.74
N SER A 97 24.99 -33.84 4.72
CA SER A 97 25.45 -33.52 6.07
C SER A 97 24.37 -33.87 7.09
N GLN A 98 24.79 -34.18 8.31
CA GLN A 98 23.84 -34.39 9.40
C GLN A 98 23.26 -33.06 9.81
N GLN A 99 21.94 -32.97 9.84
CA GLN A 99 21.20 -31.75 10.15
C GLN A 99 20.07 -32.07 11.12
N TRP A 100 19.62 -31.03 11.85
CA TRP A 100 18.42 -31.11 12.65
C TRP A 100 17.20 -30.78 11.81
N PHE A 101 16.21 -31.66 11.81
CA PHE A 101 14.94 -31.47 11.13
C PHE A 101 13.81 -31.46 12.15
N LEU A 102 12.90 -30.51 11.98
CA LEU A 102 11.64 -30.39 12.71
C LEU A 102 10.52 -30.94 11.84
N ARG A 103 9.79 -31.92 12.33
CA ARG A 103 8.47 -32.25 11.79
C ARG A 103 7.48 -31.20 12.27
N TYR A 104 6.84 -30.49 11.35
CA TYR A 104 5.92 -29.42 11.71
C TYR A 104 4.78 -29.93 12.61
N PRO A 105 4.54 -29.28 13.77
CA PRO A 105 3.41 -29.59 14.63
C PRO A 105 2.12 -28.92 14.12
N SER A 106 0.97 -29.35 14.64
CA SER A 106 -0.34 -28.69 14.53
C SER A 106 -0.72 -28.26 13.10
N GLN A 107 -0.41 -29.12 12.11
CA GLN A 107 -0.56 -28.79 10.68
C GLN A 107 -2.04 -28.64 10.30
N GLU A 108 -2.90 -29.54 10.77
CA GLU A 108 -4.33 -29.56 10.41
C GLU A 108 -5.06 -28.36 10.99
N GLU A 109 -4.85 -28.08 12.28
CA GLU A 109 -5.44 -26.90 12.95
C GLU A 109 -4.97 -25.59 12.30
N SER A 110 -3.69 -25.54 11.93
CA SER A 110 -3.10 -24.37 11.27
C SER A 110 -3.67 -24.14 9.86
N ARG A 111 -4.01 -25.20 9.17
CA ARG A 111 -4.66 -25.14 7.87
C ARG A 111 -6.13 -24.74 8.01
N GLU A 112 -6.85 -25.40 8.93
CA GLU A 112 -8.28 -25.19 9.15
C GLU A 112 -8.59 -23.77 9.60
N VAL A 113 -7.75 -23.15 10.43
CA VAL A 113 -8.02 -21.79 10.97
C VAL A 113 -8.16 -20.72 9.89
N VAL A 114 -7.44 -20.85 8.77
CA VAL A 114 -7.52 -19.95 7.61
C VAL A 114 -8.67 -20.38 6.68
N SER A 115 -8.77 -21.67 6.34
CA SER A 115 -9.81 -22.15 5.41
C SER A 115 -11.22 -22.02 5.98
N SER A 116 -11.40 -22.07 7.30
CA SER A 116 -12.69 -21.84 7.97
C SER A 116 -13.04 -20.36 8.18
N GLY A 117 -12.13 -19.44 7.87
CA GLY A 117 -12.35 -18.01 8.08
C GLY A 117 -12.27 -17.56 9.54
N LYS A 118 -11.72 -18.36 10.47
CA LYS A 118 -11.43 -17.93 11.84
C LYS A 118 -10.25 -16.97 11.89
N MET A 119 -9.35 -17.04 10.92
CA MET A 119 -8.26 -16.10 10.68
C MET A 119 -8.42 -15.54 9.27
N HIS A 120 -8.35 -14.20 9.14
CA HIS A 120 -8.54 -13.51 7.88
C HIS A 120 -7.22 -13.00 7.31
N PHE A 121 -7.01 -13.18 6.01
CA PHE A 121 -5.87 -12.64 5.26
C PHE A 121 -6.31 -11.50 4.36
N TYR A 122 -5.61 -10.38 4.45
CA TYR A 122 -5.85 -9.19 3.65
C TYR A 122 -4.64 -8.89 2.74
N PRO A 123 -4.83 -8.95 1.39
CA PRO A 123 -6.02 -9.37 0.67
C PRO A 123 -6.21 -10.90 0.71
N GLU A 124 -7.47 -11.34 0.57
CA GLU A 124 -7.90 -12.74 0.69
C GLU A 124 -7.16 -13.71 -0.25
N ARG A 125 -6.65 -13.23 -1.38
CA ARG A 125 -5.90 -14.07 -2.33
C ARG A 125 -4.73 -14.83 -1.70
N TRP A 126 -4.15 -14.31 -0.63
CA TRP A 126 -3.03 -14.94 0.07
C TRP A 126 -3.44 -16.19 0.86
N SER A 127 -4.72 -16.37 1.16
CA SER A 127 -5.24 -17.60 1.76
C SER A 127 -5.00 -18.82 0.84
N LYS A 128 -5.14 -18.63 -0.49
CA LYS A 128 -4.85 -19.70 -1.48
C LYS A 128 -3.35 -20.04 -1.53
N VAL A 129 -2.49 -19.06 -1.41
CA VAL A 129 -1.04 -19.27 -1.36
C VAL A 129 -0.65 -20.00 -0.08
N TYR A 130 -1.20 -19.59 1.06
CA TYR A 130 -1.03 -20.27 2.34
C TYR A 130 -1.49 -21.73 2.26
N GLU A 131 -2.68 -21.99 1.75
CA GLU A 131 -3.26 -23.32 1.58
C GLU A 131 -2.36 -24.23 0.73
N HIS A 132 -1.84 -23.71 -0.38
CA HIS A 132 -0.91 -24.45 -1.23
C HIS A 132 0.37 -24.88 -0.49
N TRP A 133 0.95 -23.97 0.30
CA TRP A 133 2.14 -24.28 1.10
C TRP A 133 1.83 -25.29 2.20
N MET A 134 0.73 -25.12 2.92
CA MET A 134 0.32 -26.02 4.00
C MET A 134 -0.04 -27.42 3.50
N GLY A 135 -0.49 -27.56 2.26
CA GLY A 135 -0.76 -28.86 1.63
C GLY A 135 0.49 -29.61 1.17
N ASN A 136 1.65 -28.95 1.10
CA ASN A 136 2.90 -29.51 0.57
C ASN A 136 4.07 -29.38 1.56
N LEU A 137 3.81 -29.45 2.86
CA LEU A 137 4.82 -29.31 3.90
C LEU A 137 5.85 -30.43 3.84
N GLN A 138 7.12 -30.07 3.98
CA GLN A 138 8.25 -30.97 4.19
C GLN A 138 8.92 -30.65 5.52
N ASP A 139 9.56 -31.61 6.15
CA ASP A 139 10.29 -31.42 7.40
C ASP A 139 11.28 -30.24 7.26
N TRP A 140 11.32 -29.40 8.28
CA TRP A 140 12.09 -28.18 8.29
C TRP A 140 13.48 -28.40 8.85
N CYS A 141 14.52 -28.24 8.04
CA CYS A 141 15.89 -28.19 8.53
C CYS A 141 16.08 -26.90 9.36
N ILE A 142 16.30 -27.04 10.65
CA ILE A 142 16.42 -25.95 11.63
C ILE A 142 17.86 -25.65 12.04
N SER A 143 18.83 -26.44 11.65
CA SER A 143 20.26 -26.20 11.92
C SER A 143 20.90 -25.32 10.85
N ARG A 144 21.83 -24.46 11.27
CA ARG A 144 22.60 -23.55 10.40
C ARG A 144 24.05 -23.54 10.85
N GLN A 145 24.96 -23.58 9.87
CA GLN A 145 26.40 -23.52 10.07
C GLN A 145 26.83 -22.05 10.00
N LEU A 146 26.46 -21.27 11.03
CA LEU A 146 26.75 -19.82 11.11
C LEU A 146 27.56 -19.52 12.37
N TRP A 147 28.40 -18.50 12.29
CA TRP A 147 29.20 -18.03 13.43
C TRP A 147 28.33 -17.43 14.54
N TRP A 148 27.25 -16.73 14.20
CA TRP A 148 26.37 -16.04 15.14
C TRP A 148 24.94 -16.60 15.05
N GLY A 149 24.36 -16.83 16.21
CA GLY A 149 22.97 -17.26 16.34
C GLY A 149 22.72 -17.96 17.69
N HIS A 150 21.51 -18.49 17.87
CA HIS A 150 21.17 -19.30 19.04
C HIS A 150 21.72 -20.71 18.84
N ARG A 151 22.73 -21.06 19.62
CA ARG A 151 23.33 -22.40 19.55
C ARG A 151 22.30 -23.46 19.89
N ILE A 152 22.34 -24.57 19.14
CA ILE A 152 21.47 -25.71 19.40
C ILE A 152 21.76 -26.25 20.80
N PRO A 153 20.76 -26.34 21.69
CA PRO A 153 20.96 -26.70 23.09
C PRO A 153 21.06 -28.22 23.27
N VAL A 154 21.92 -28.83 22.48
CA VAL A 154 22.17 -30.29 22.50
C VAL A 154 23.64 -30.55 22.73
N TRP A 155 23.93 -31.44 23.64
CA TRP A 155 25.28 -31.91 23.97
C TRP A 155 25.42 -33.37 23.66
N TYR A 156 26.50 -33.74 22.99
CA TYR A 156 26.85 -35.11 22.62
C TYR A 156 27.89 -35.63 23.57
N TYR A 157 27.65 -36.81 24.14
CA TYR A 157 28.61 -37.49 25.01
C TYR A 157 29.74 -38.09 24.19
N ARG A 158 30.98 -37.79 24.58
CA ARG A 158 32.21 -38.24 23.91
C ARG A 158 32.95 -39.35 24.65
N GLY A 159 32.42 -39.79 25.78
CA GLY A 159 32.98 -40.92 26.53
C GLY A 159 32.47 -42.26 26.07
N THR A 160 32.98 -43.34 26.70
CA THR A 160 32.65 -44.72 26.35
C THR A 160 31.54 -45.34 27.21
N ASP A 161 31.21 -44.72 28.36
CA ASP A 161 30.20 -45.24 29.29
C ASP A 161 28.93 -44.35 29.25
N ALA A 162 28.03 -44.69 28.34
CA ALA A 162 26.75 -43.95 28.18
C ALA A 162 25.83 -44.12 29.41
N ALA A 163 25.91 -45.24 30.14
CA ALA A 163 25.11 -45.49 31.34
C ALA A 163 25.54 -44.57 32.49
N ALA A 164 26.87 -44.47 32.74
CA ALA A 164 27.40 -43.54 33.72
C ALA A 164 27.14 -42.07 33.34
N ALA A 165 27.20 -41.72 32.05
CA ALA A 165 26.86 -40.40 31.55
C ALA A 165 25.40 -40.06 31.83
N ARG A 166 24.47 -40.95 31.56
CA ARG A 166 23.03 -40.81 31.81
C ARG A 166 22.75 -40.64 33.32
N ALA A 167 23.39 -41.44 34.15
CA ALA A 167 23.28 -41.31 35.59
C ALA A 167 23.85 -39.96 36.11
N GLY A 168 24.92 -39.46 35.49
CA GLY A 168 25.57 -38.22 35.82
C GLY A 168 24.77 -36.94 35.47
N LEU A 169 23.74 -37.04 34.61
CA LEU A 169 22.83 -35.92 34.31
C LEU A 169 21.85 -35.61 35.46
N GLY A 170 21.72 -36.56 36.45
CA GLY A 170 20.87 -36.41 37.61
C GLY A 170 19.39 -36.77 37.39
N VAL A 171 18.69 -37.07 38.47
CA VAL A 171 17.28 -37.48 38.46
C VAL A 171 16.29 -36.38 38.07
N SER A 172 16.71 -35.14 37.99
CA SER A 172 15.85 -34.00 37.60
C SER A 172 15.73 -33.79 36.09
N VAL A 173 16.55 -34.49 35.29
CA VAL A 173 16.47 -34.37 33.82
C VAL A 173 15.38 -35.29 33.27
N PRO A 174 14.38 -34.74 32.59
CA PRO A 174 13.32 -35.52 31.97
C PRO A 174 13.87 -36.57 30.98
N GLU A 175 13.26 -37.74 30.94
CA GLU A 175 13.72 -38.83 30.04
C GLU A 175 13.72 -38.46 28.56
N ASN A 176 12.75 -37.64 28.14
CA ASN A 176 12.63 -37.15 26.77
C ASN A 176 13.73 -36.15 26.37
N CYS A 177 14.48 -35.61 27.32
CA CYS A 177 15.64 -34.75 27.07
C CYS A 177 16.93 -35.54 26.78
N VAL A 178 16.92 -36.87 26.91
CA VAL A 178 18.09 -37.73 26.69
C VAL A 178 17.76 -38.78 25.65
N ARG A 179 18.57 -38.87 24.59
CA ARG A 179 18.35 -39.80 23.49
C ARG A 179 19.64 -40.57 23.16
N THR A 180 19.52 -41.87 22.94
CA THR A 180 20.57 -42.65 22.30
C THR A 180 20.42 -42.52 20.78
N LEU A 181 21.49 -42.13 20.11
CA LEU A 181 21.54 -41.98 18.66
C LEU A 181 21.79 -43.30 17.97
N GLU A 182 21.66 -43.35 16.64
CA GLU A 182 21.82 -44.58 15.84
C GLU A 182 23.22 -45.21 15.95
N ASP A 183 24.23 -44.36 16.14
CA ASP A 183 25.63 -44.80 16.36
C ASP A 183 25.92 -45.24 17.80
N GLY A 184 24.91 -45.28 18.67
CA GLY A 184 25.02 -45.66 20.08
C GLY A 184 25.51 -44.53 21.00
N SER A 185 25.83 -43.35 20.47
CA SER A 185 26.21 -42.19 21.27
C SER A 185 25.00 -41.61 22.01
N LEU A 186 25.25 -40.85 23.08
CA LEU A 186 24.21 -40.23 23.90
C LEU A 186 24.12 -38.73 23.60
N ALA A 187 22.91 -38.25 23.36
CA ALA A 187 22.60 -36.82 23.22
C ALA A 187 21.71 -36.34 24.37
N TYR A 188 22.02 -35.18 24.92
CA TYR A 188 21.24 -34.50 25.96
C TYR A 188 20.79 -33.14 25.42
N CYS A 189 19.50 -32.84 25.53
CA CYS A 189 18.91 -31.53 25.18
C CYS A 189 18.52 -30.79 26.45
N GLY A 190 19.05 -29.59 26.66
CA GLY A 190 18.74 -28.75 27.82
C GLY A 190 19.29 -27.37 27.68
N THR A 191 18.74 -26.42 28.46
CA THR A 191 19.16 -25.01 28.46
C THR A 191 20.53 -24.80 29.11
N GLU A 192 20.96 -25.73 29.98
CA GLU A 192 22.24 -25.70 30.69
C GLU A 192 23.12 -26.87 30.29
N ALA A 193 24.43 -26.61 30.29
CA ALA A 193 25.40 -27.64 30.01
C ALA A 193 25.38 -28.71 31.10
N PRO A 194 25.64 -30.00 30.77
CA PRO A 194 25.80 -31.04 31.77
C PRO A 194 26.97 -30.74 32.73
N ALA A 195 26.85 -31.22 33.98
CA ALA A 195 27.81 -30.91 35.05
C ALA A 195 29.27 -31.32 34.72
N ASN A 196 29.48 -32.35 33.93
CA ASN A 196 30.81 -32.76 33.47
C ASN A 196 31.04 -32.39 32.01
N THR A 197 31.27 -31.08 31.77
CA THR A 197 31.45 -30.51 30.44
C THR A 197 32.64 -31.07 29.66
N SER A 198 33.64 -31.67 30.29
CA SER A 198 34.81 -32.25 29.61
C SER A 198 34.49 -33.46 28.71
N LEU A 199 33.41 -34.17 29.02
CA LEU A 199 32.93 -35.31 28.26
C LEU A 199 31.74 -35.03 27.36
N TRP A 200 31.24 -33.81 27.41
CA TRP A 200 30.09 -33.38 26.61
C TRP A 200 30.50 -32.26 25.67
N GLN A 201 30.16 -32.42 24.41
CA GLN A 201 30.39 -31.40 23.38
C GLN A 201 29.04 -30.86 22.92
N GLN A 202 28.84 -29.54 23.07
CA GLN A 202 27.66 -28.89 22.53
C GLN A 202 27.68 -28.92 21.00
N ASP A 203 26.52 -29.04 20.39
CA ASP A 203 26.35 -28.89 18.95
C ASP A 203 26.98 -27.56 18.46
N SER A 204 27.72 -27.62 17.36
CA SER A 204 28.40 -26.45 16.77
C SER A 204 27.45 -25.55 16.01
N ASP A 205 26.30 -26.06 15.58
CA ASP A 205 25.35 -25.37 14.76
C ASP A 205 24.47 -24.44 15.59
N VAL A 206 23.88 -23.48 14.90
CA VAL A 206 22.88 -22.58 15.48
C VAL A 206 21.51 -22.84 14.87
N LEU A 207 20.46 -22.42 15.59
CA LEU A 207 19.09 -22.54 15.11
C LEU A 207 18.81 -21.54 13.98
N ASP A 208 17.99 -21.93 13.03
CA ASP A 208 17.41 -21.05 12.02
C ASP A 208 16.75 -19.83 12.67
N THR A 209 16.98 -18.65 12.15
CA THR A 209 16.36 -17.41 12.61
C THR A 209 14.84 -17.54 12.76
N TRP A 210 14.19 -18.22 11.82
CA TRP A 210 12.75 -18.42 11.86
C TRP A 210 12.29 -19.35 12.98
N PHE A 211 13.16 -20.21 13.50
CA PHE A 211 12.87 -21.05 14.65
C PHE A 211 12.75 -20.26 15.96
N SER A 212 13.46 -19.15 16.09
CA SER A 212 13.25 -18.21 17.20
C SER A 212 12.07 -17.27 16.91
N SER A 213 11.95 -16.80 15.66
CA SER A 213 10.95 -15.80 15.26
C SER A 213 9.51 -16.32 15.31
N TRP A 214 9.28 -17.62 15.18
CA TRP A 214 7.92 -18.18 15.25
C TRP A 214 7.28 -18.08 16.64
N LEU A 215 8.09 -17.83 17.68
CA LEU A 215 7.63 -17.60 19.05
C LEU A 215 7.20 -16.16 19.31
N TRP A 216 7.43 -15.24 18.37
CA TRP A 216 7.21 -13.80 18.53
C TRP A 216 5.87 -13.44 19.17
N PRO A 217 4.70 -13.96 18.74
CA PRO A 217 3.40 -13.51 19.22
C PRO A 217 3.17 -13.71 20.71
N PHE A 218 3.92 -14.58 21.35
CA PHE A 218 3.74 -14.90 22.78
C PHE A 218 5.02 -14.77 23.60
N ALA A 219 6.19 -15.04 23.02
CA ALA A 219 7.46 -14.91 23.75
C ALA A 219 7.75 -13.46 24.17
N THR A 220 7.40 -12.47 23.32
CA THR A 220 7.57 -11.03 23.65
C THR A 220 6.64 -10.56 24.78
N MET A 221 5.62 -11.35 25.12
CA MET A 221 4.70 -11.10 26.22
C MET A 221 5.01 -11.90 27.47
N GLY A 222 6.20 -12.53 27.51
CA GLY A 222 6.72 -13.23 28.70
C GLY A 222 6.37 -14.73 28.77
N TRP A 223 5.86 -15.35 27.69
CA TRP A 223 5.73 -16.82 27.64
C TRP A 223 7.12 -17.47 27.88
N PRO A 224 7.21 -18.60 28.60
CA PRO A 224 6.14 -19.52 29.00
C PRO A 224 5.40 -19.18 30.31
N GLU A 225 5.73 -18.06 30.94
CA GLU A 225 5.09 -17.67 32.18
C GLU A 225 3.69 -17.12 31.94
N LYS A 226 2.73 -17.54 32.80
CA LYS A 226 1.39 -16.98 32.80
C LYS A 226 1.38 -15.63 33.51
N ASN A 227 1.30 -14.55 32.75
CA ASN A 227 1.32 -13.19 33.25
C ASN A 227 0.13 -12.36 32.69
N PRO A 228 -0.21 -11.22 33.32
CA PRO A 228 -1.33 -10.38 32.89
C PRO A 228 -1.22 -9.84 31.45
N THR A 229 0.00 -9.55 30.98
CA THR A 229 0.23 -9.04 29.62
C THR A 229 -0.13 -10.10 28.58
N LEU A 230 0.37 -11.32 28.76
CA LEU A 230 0.04 -12.45 27.86
C LEU A 230 -1.47 -12.73 27.86
N GLN A 231 -2.11 -12.71 29.05
CA GLN A 231 -3.55 -12.94 29.14
C GLN A 231 -4.39 -11.85 28.47
N ALA A 232 -3.94 -10.60 28.51
CA ALA A 232 -4.67 -9.46 27.95
C ALA A 232 -4.52 -9.35 26.42
N PHE A 233 -3.34 -9.67 25.88
CA PHE A 233 -2.98 -9.34 24.50
C PHE A 233 -2.77 -10.56 23.59
N TYR A 234 -2.80 -11.78 24.09
CA TYR A 234 -2.77 -12.98 23.28
C TYR A 234 -4.13 -13.70 23.30
N PRO A 235 -4.72 -14.06 22.15
CA PRO A 235 -4.28 -13.76 20.77
C PRO A 235 -4.27 -12.27 20.45
N THR A 236 -3.30 -11.86 19.59
CA THR A 236 -3.28 -10.48 19.08
C THR A 236 -4.36 -10.27 18.02
N THR A 237 -4.67 -9.01 17.68
CA THR A 237 -5.69 -8.72 16.67
C THR A 237 -5.11 -8.80 15.27
N ASP A 238 -4.06 -8.02 15.00
CA ASP A 238 -3.53 -7.85 13.66
C ASP A 238 -2.03 -8.15 13.59
N LEU A 239 -1.64 -8.89 12.56
CA LEU A 239 -0.25 -9.01 12.12
C LEU A 239 -0.09 -8.29 10.78
N VAL A 240 0.89 -7.38 10.69
CA VAL A 240 1.25 -6.69 9.45
C VAL A 240 2.61 -7.15 8.97
N THR A 241 2.70 -7.68 7.75
CA THR A 241 3.96 -8.21 7.20
C THR A 241 3.96 -8.21 5.67
N GLY A 242 5.14 -8.47 5.07
CA GLY A 242 5.26 -8.70 3.64
C GLY A 242 4.81 -10.10 3.20
N PRO A 243 4.29 -10.26 1.98
CA PRO A 243 3.82 -11.55 1.49
C PRO A 243 4.96 -12.54 1.18
N ASP A 244 6.17 -12.05 1.02
CA ASP A 244 7.36 -12.86 0.76
C ASP A 244 7.76 -13.76 1.95
N ILE A 245 7.27 -13.48 3.16
CA ILE A 245 7.53 -14.30 4.34
C ILE A 245 6.27 -14.98 4.89
N ILE A 246 5.22 -15.15 4.09
CA ILE A 246 4.00 -15.85 4.49
C ILE A 246 4.29 -17.27 5.04
N PHE A 247 5.13 -18.02 4.36
CA PHE A 247 5.50 -19.35 4.80
C PHE A 247 6.63 -19.32 5.85
N PHE A 248 7.62 -18.47 5.67
CA PHE A 248 8.78 -18.42 6.56
C PHE A 248 8.43 -17.97 7.98
N TRP A 249 7.44 -17.10 8.12
CA TRP A 249 7.08 -16.51 9.41
C TRP A 249 5.62 -16.72 9.80
N VAL A 250 4.66 -16.31 8.95
CA VAL A 250 3.23 -16.34 9.29
C VAL A 250 2.76 -17.75 9.60
N ALA A 251 2.98 -18.71 8.67
CA ALA A 251 2.58 -20.09 8.85
C ALA A 251 3.23 -20.73 10.08
N ARG A 252 4.52 -20.44 10.30
CA ARG A 252 5.25 -20.95 11.44
C ARG A 252 4.75 -20.40 12.78
N MET A 253 4.42 -19.11 12.84
CA MET A 253 3.80 -18.52 14.04
C MET A 253 2.43 -19.14 14.34
N ILE A 254 1.64 -19.47 13.32
CA ILE A 254 0.34 -20.12 13.48
C ILE A 254 0.53 -21.52 14.09
N MET A 255 1.45 -22.31 13.53
CA MET A 255 1.77 -23.64 14.05
C MET A 255 2.30 -23.59 15.48
N ALA A 256 3.22 -22.66 15.78
CA ALA A 256 3.74 -22.45 17.13
C ALA A 256 2.66 -22.01 18.13
N GLY A 257 1.72 -21.16 17.70
CA GLY A 257 0.60 -20.73 18.53
C GLY A 257 -0.29 -21.88 18.94
N PHE A 258 -0.65 -22.77 18.02
CA PHE A 258 -1.42 -23.97 18.34
C PHE A 258 -0.62 -24.96 19.20
N GLU A 259 0.65 -25.18 18.89
CA GLU A 259 1.49 -26.13 19.63
C GLU A 259 1.73 -25.70 21.09
N TYR A 260 2.09 -24.44 21.32
CA TYR A 260 2.55 -24.00 22.63
C TYR A 260 1.48 -23.25 23.45
N CYS A 261 0.54 -22.59 22.79
CA CYS A 261 -0.50 -21.78 23.44
C CYS A 261 -1.91 -22.34 23.23
N HIS A 262 -2.08 -23.39 22.42
CA HIS A 262 -3.37 -24.02 22.09
C HIS A 262 -4.41 -23.03 21.53
N ALA A 263 -3.95 -21.97 20.89
CA ALA A 263 -4.79 -20.91 20.32
C ALA A 263 -4.12 -20.28 19.10
N LEU A 264 -4.93 -19.72 18.20
CA LEU A 264 -4.42 -18.91 17.09
C LEU A 264 -3.63 -17.69 17.61
N PRO A 265 -2.51 -17.31 16.98
CA PRO A 265 -1.66 -16.22 17.48
C PRO A 265 -2.21 -14.82 17.17
N PHE A 266 -3.00 -14.65 16.12
CA PHE A 266 -3.61 -13.40 15.67
C PHE A 266 -4.86 -13.69 14.85
N LYS A 267 -5.78 -12.71 14.81
CA LYS A 267 -7.07 -12.85 14.09
C LYS A 267 -6.95 -12.50 12.61
N ASN A 268 -6.17 -11.48 12.30
CA ASN A 268 -6.02 -10.92 10.97
C ASN A 268 -4.55 -10.84 10.57
N VAL A 269 -4.28 -11.04 9.28
CA VAL A 269 -2.96 -10.84 8.67
C VAL A 269 -3.09 -9.88 7.50
N TYR A 270 -2.48 -8.71 7.61
CA TYR A 270 -2.41 -7.75 6.52
C TYR A 270 -1.08 -7.86 5.78
N PHE A 271 -1.13 -8.20 4.52
CA PHE A 271 0.05 -8.28 3.66
C PHE A 271 0.25 -6.97 2.91
N THR A 272 1.35 -6.28 3.23
CA THR A 272 1.72 -5.03 2.58
C THR A 272 2.21 -5.27 1.15
N GLY A 273 2.09 -4.26 0.29
CA GLY A 273 2.85 -4.21 -0.95
C GLY A 273 4.35 -4.00 -0.67
N ILE A 274 5.18 -4.41 -1.60
CA ILE A 274 6.63 -4.15 -1.57
C ILE A 274 6.90 -2.85 -2.29
N ILE A 275 7.72 -1.98 -1.69
CA ILE A 275 8.12 -0.73 -2.33
C ILE A 275 9.20 -1.02 -3.38
N ARG A 276 8.97 -0.55 -4.60
CA ARG A 276 9.84 -0.71 -5.76
C ARG A 276 10.25 0.65 -6.32
N ASP A 277 11.37 0.69 -7.01
CA ASP A 277 11.79 1.88 -7.76
C ASP A 277 10.92 2.10 -9.02
N LYS A 278 11.15 3.20 -9.72
CA LYS A 278 10.41 3.55 -10.96
C LYS A 278 10.54 2.52 -12.08
N GLN A 279 11.55 1.67 -12.03
CA GLN A 279 11.80 0.57 -12.97
C GLN A 279 11.17 -0.76 -12.50
N GLY A 280 10.46 -0.76 -11.37
CA GLY A 280 9.82 -1.94 -10.81
C GLY A 280 10.76 -2.88 -10.05
N ARG A 281 12.03 -2.50 -9.80
CA ARG A 281 12.99 -3.31 -9.05
C ARG A 281 12.77 -3.13 -7.54
N LYS A 282 12.90 -4.21 -6.78
CA LYS A 282 12.86 -4.14 -5.31
C LYS A 282 13.96 -3.19 -4.81
N MET A 283 13.58 -2.28 -3.91
CA MET A 283 14.54 -1.35 -3.31
C MET A 283 15.49 -2.09 -2.38
N SER A 284 16.79 -1.81 -2.49
CA SER A 284 17.82 -2.35 -1.60
C SER A 284 18.97 -1.35 -1.43
N LYS A 285 19.65 -1.44 -0.27
CA LYS A 285 20.84 -0.62 -0.01
C LYS A 285 21.98 -0.92 -0.99
N SER A 286 22.13 -2.19 -1.37
CA SER A 286 23.18 -2.63 -2.31
C SER A 286 23.01 -2.07 -3.73
N LEU A 287 21.78 -1.84 -4.16
CA LEU A 287 21.47 -1.24 -5.47
C LEU A 287 21.50 0.31 -5.44
N GLY A 288 21.57 0.92 -4.25
CA GLY A 288 21.53 2.38 -4.12
C GLY A 288 20.24 3.04 -4.62
N ASN A 289 19.17 2.27 -4.78
CA ASN A 289 17.87 2.72 -5.30
C ASN A 289 16.83 2.97 -4.20
N SER A 290 17.23 2.89 -2.92
CA SER A 290 16.37 3.14 -1.75
C SER A 290 16.73 4.50 -1.16
N PRO A 291 15.88 5.54 -1.29
CA PRO A 291 16.10 6.81 -0.60
C PRO A 291 16.03 6.60 0.91
N ASP A 292 16.83 7.36 1.66
CA ASP A 292 16.76 7.33 3.11
C ASP A 292 15.45 8.01 3.57
N PRO A 293 14.61 7.33 4.35
CA PRO A 293 13.40 7.95 4.90
C PRO A 293 13.69 9.20 5.74
N LEU A 294 14.83 9.28 6.43
CA LEU A 294 15.20 10.44 7.23
C LEU A 294 15.48 11.67 6.35
N ASP A 295 16.11 11.49 5.19
CA ASP A 295 16.32 12.56 4.22
C ASP A 295 14.98 13.08 3.67
N LEU A 296 14.05 12.17 3.38
CA LEU A 296 12.70 12.53 2.94
C LEU A 296 11.93 13.29 4.02
N ILE A 297 12.05 12.85 5.29
CA ILE A 297 11.44 13.55 6.44
C ILE A 297 12.05 14.93 6.61
N ALA A 298 13.36 15.08 6.52
CA ALA A 298 14.04 16.37 6.60
C ALA A 298 13.59 17.34 5.49
N LYS A 299 13.34 16.81 4.28
CA LYS A 299 12.95 17.61 3.11
C LYS A 299 11.46 17.96 3.07
N PHE A 300 10.58 17.03 3.45
CA PHE A 300 9.13 17.16 3.24
C PHE A 300 8.31 17.13 4.52
N GLY A 301 8.86 16.63 5.62
CA GLY A 301 8.16 16.35 6.86
C GLY A 301 7.66 14.92 6.99
N ALA A 302 7.54 14.43 8.23
CA ALA A 302 7.12 13.05 8.51
C ALA A 302 5.69 12.75 8.04
N ASP A 303 4.75 13.65 8.30
CA ASP A 303 3.36 13.52 7.86
C ASP A 303 3.24 13.45 6.33
N ALA A 304 4.05 14.24 5.61
CA ALA A 304 4.08 14.22 4.16
C ALA A 304 4.51 12.87 3.60
N LEU A 305 5.57 12.27 4.19
CA LEU A 305 6.05 10.94 3.82
C LEU A 305 4.98 9.88 4.11
N ARG A 306 4.44 9.87 5.33
CA ARG A 306 3.39 8.91 5.76
C ARG A 306 2.18 8.94 4.83
N PHE A 307 1.62 10.14 4.60
CA PHE A 307 0.44 10.31 3.77
C PHE A 307 0.69 9.98 2.30
N GLY A 308 1.81 10.44 1.76
CA GLY A 308 2.19 10.20 0.37
C GLY A 308 2.37 8.71 0.06
N VAL A 309 3.04 7.96 0.96
CA VAL A 309 3.23 6.51 0.81
C VAL A 309 1.91 5.77 0.97
N MET A 310 1.15 6.05 2.04
CA MET A 310 -0.09 5.34 2.32
C MET A 310 -1.15 5.55 1.23
N ARG A 311 -1.29 6.79 0.74
CA ARG A 311 -2.22 7.12 -0.33
C ARG A 311 -1.90 6.42 -1.66
N SER A 312 -0.63 6.08 -1.92
CA SER A 312 -0.17 5.41 -3.14
C SER A 312 -0.01 3.89 -3.00
N ALA A 313 -0.43 3.31 -1.88
CA ALA A 313 -0.25 1.90 -1.55
C ALA A 313 -1.60 1.14 -1.56
N PRO A 314 -2.18 0.80 -2.73
CA PRO A 314 -3.42 0.04 -2.78
C PRO A 314 -3.20 -1.38 -2.23
N ILE A 315 -4.25 -1.92 -1.62
CA ILE A 315 -4.18 -3.23 -0.97
C ILE A 315 -3.66 -4.32 -1.91
N GLY A 316 -2.66 -5.05 -1.46
CA GLY A 316 -2.10 -6.21 -2.15
C GLY A 316 -1.32 -5.92 -3.44
N GLN A 317 -0.98 -4.68 -3.72
CA GLN A 317 -0.15 -4.30 -4.87
C GLN A 317 1.18 -3.71 -4.43
N ASP A 318 2.22 -3.96 -5.21
CA ASP A 318 3.51 -3.30 -5.01
C ASP A 318 3.41 -1.80 -5.30
N VAL A 319 4.16 -1.01 -4.56
CA VAL A 319 4.16 0.45 -4.66
C VAL A 319 5.38 0.91 -5.45
N LEU A 320 5.14 1.54 -6.60
CA LEU A 320 6.20 2.25 -7.31
C LEU A 320 6.45 3.59 -6.59
N PHE A 321 7.59 3.69 -5.92
CA PHE A 321 7.94 4.90 -5.18
C PHE A 321 8.20 6.08 -6.13
N ASP A 322 7.46 7.16 -5.92
CA ASP A 322 7.72 8.45 -6.55
C ASP A 322 7.73 9.55 -5.49
N GLU A 323 8.82 10.30 -5.42
CA GLU A 323 8.98 11.45 -4.51
C GLU A 323 7.88 12.50 -4.69
N LYS A 324 7.25 12.57 -5.87
CA LYS A 324 6.08 13.42 -6.14
C LYS A 324 4.88 13.09 -5.24
N ASN A 325 4.72 11.83 -4.82
CA ASN A 325 3.67 11.46 -3.88
C ASN A 325 3.94 12.03 -2.49
N VAL A 326 5.21 12.09 -2.08
CA VAL A 326 5.62 12.72 -0.82
C VAL A 326 5.42 14.25 -0.89
N GLU A 327 5.78 14.86 -2.02
CA GLU A 327 5.53 16.29 -2.27
C GLU A 327 4.03 16.63 -2.24
N LEU A 328 3.19 15.77 -2.80
CA LEU A 328 1.73 15.90 -2.70
C LEU A 328 1.28 15.88 -1.23
N GLY A 329 1.84 14.97 -0.42
CA GLY A 329 1.59 14.93 1.02
C GLY A 329 1.96 16.24 1.72
N ARG A 330 3.13 16.82 1.42
CA ARG A 330 3.55 18.14 1.94
C ARG A 330 2.56 19.24 1.55
N ASN A 331 2.16 19.28 0.29
CA ASN A 331 1.22 20.28 -0.20
C ASN A 331 -0.15 20.13 0.48
N PHE A 332 -0.55 18.89 0.77
CA PHE A 332 -1.77 18.62 1.52
C PHE A 332 -1.67 19.11 2.98
N CYS A 333 -0.58 18.84 3.67
CA CYS A 333 -0.33 19.38 5.01
C CYS A 333 -0.38 20.91 5.03
N THR A 334 0.21 21.57 4.02
CA THR A 334 0.14 23.02 3.86
C THR A 334 -1.30 23.50 3.65
N LYS A 335 -2.10 22.80 2.87
CA LYS A 335 -3.53 23.12 2.65
C LYS A 335 -4.32 22.98 3.94
N LEU A 336 -4.10 21.91 4.70
CA LEU A 336 -4.74 21.68 6.00
C LEU A 336 -4.40 22.79 7.01
N TRP A 337 -3.12 23.14 7.12
CA TRP A 337 -2.67 24.25 7.94
C TRP A 337 -3.33 25.58 7.57
N ASN A 338 -3.37 25.91 6.29
CA ASN A 338 -3.95 27.15 5.81
C ASN A 338 -5.47 27.21 6.03
N ALA A 339 -6.18 26.10 5.92
CA ALA A 339 -7.61 26.02 6.21
C ALA A 339 -7.90 26.27 7.69
N ALA A 340 -7.12 25.65 8.58
CA ALA A 340 -7.21 25.88 10.02
C ALA A 340 -6.86 27.34 10.38
N ARG A 341 -5.79 27.89 9.78
CA ARG A 341 -5.42 29.29 9.96
C ARG A 341 -6.50 30.25 9.48
N PHE A 342 -7.14 29.96 8.34
CA PHE A 342 -8.26 30.76 7.84
C PHE A 342 -9.38 30.83 8.87
N ARG A 343 -9.78 29.67 9.45
CA ARG A 343 -10.78 29.61 10.53
C ARG A 343 -10.34 30.46 11.73
N GLN A 344 -9.12 30.31 12.20
CA GLN A 344 -8.58 31.04 13.33
C GLN A 344 -8.60 32.56 13.11
N MET A 345 -8.27 33.03 11.92
CA MET A 345 -8.28 34.44 11.55
C MET A 345 -9.68 35.08 11.57
N GLN A 346 -10.74 34.28 11.49
CA GLN A 346 -12.11 34.79 11.59
C GLN A 346 -12.47 35.19 13.03
N GLY A 347 -11.67 34.78 14.04
CA GLY A 347 -11.99 35.02 15.45
C GLY A 347 -13.24 34.26 15.91
N GLY A 348 -13.81 34.67 17.03
CA GLY A 348 -14.95 34.00 17.66
C GLY A 348 -14.56 32.78 18.50
N SER A 349 -15.48 32.29 19.32
CA SER A 349 -15.29 31.07 20.11
C SER A 349 -15.38 29.84 19.22
N THR A 350 -14.60 28.80 19.55
CA THR A 350 -14.73 27.45 18.98
C THR A 350 -15.77 26.59 19.70
N GLU A 351 -16.41 27.13 20.73
CA GLU A 351 -17.47 26.50 21.54
C GLU A 351 -18.88 26.83 21.03
N GLY A 352 -19.01 27.39 19.82
CA GLY A 352 -20.29 27.75 19.21
C GLY A 352 -21.16 26.54 18.91
N GLU A 353 -22.42 26.56 19.34
CA GLU A 353 -23.41 25.54 18.97
C GLU A 353 -23.98 25.82 17.57
N ILE A 354 -24.12 24.75 16.79
CA ILE A 354 -24.82 24.81 15.50
C ILE A 354 -26.32 24.97 15.75
N ARG A 355 -26.94 25.96 15.11
CA ARG A 355 -28.37 26.22 15.19
C ARG A 355 -29.03 25.97 13.84
N SER A 356 -30.04 25.12 13.83
CA SER A 356 -30.70 24.67 12.60
C SER A 356 -31.32 25.83 11.79
N GLU A 357 -31.88 26.84 12.47
CA GLU A 357 -32.52 28.00 11.86
C GLU A 357 -31.55 28.94 11.12
N TRP A 358 -30.24 28.84 11.38
CA TRP A 358 -29.21 29.67 10.74
C TRP A 358 -28.36 28.93 9.73
N LEU A 359 -28.61 27.64 9.48
CA LEU A 359 -27.87 26.86 8.49
C LEU A 359 -28.16 27.38 7.06
N SER A 360 -27.09 27.73 6.36
CA SER A 360 -27.14 27.97 4.92
C SER A 360 -27.19 26.65 4.15
N THR A 361 -27.51 26.72 2.87
CA THR A 361 -27.41 25.58 1.95
C THR A 361 -26.01 24.96 1.95
N ASP A 362 -24.97 25.80 2.04
CA ASP A 362 -23.57 25.33 2.07
C ASP A 362 -23.23 24.61 3.38
N ASP A 363 -23.75 25.12 4.50
CA ASP A 363 -23.55 24.49 5.80
C ASP A 363 -24.21 23.09 5.84
N LYS A 364 -25.43 22.97 5.33
CA LYS A 364 -26.12 21.68 5.22
C LYS A 364 -25.38 20.73 4.29
N TRP A 365 -24.94 21.24 3.13
CA TRP A 365 -24.18 20.45 2.16
C TRP A 365 -22.90 19.88 2.76
N ILE A 366 -22.08 20.69 3.43
CA ILE A 366 -20.81 20.20 3.97
C ILE A 366 -21.02 19.21 5.13
N LEU A 367 -22.10 19.36 5.93
CA LEU A 367 -22.46 18.39 6.97
C LEU A 367 -22.84 17.03 6.35
N LEU A 368 -23.63 17.01 5.26
CA LEU A 368 -23.94 15.79 4.51
C LEU A 368 -22.69 15.16 3.91
N ARG A 369 -21.79 15.97 3.35
CA ARG A 369 -20.52 15.48 2.78
C ARG A 369 -19.59 14.94 3.86
N LEU A 370 -19.55 15.54 5.04
CA LEU A 370 -18.81 15.03 6.19
C LEU A 370 -19.33 13.66 6.62
N ASP A 371 -20.64 13.50 6.73
CA ASP A 371 -21.27 12.23 7.09
C ASP A 371 -20.91 11.11 6.10
N ALA A 372 -21.01 11.41 4.81
CA ALA A 372 -20.59 10.48 3.75
C ALA A 372 -19.10 10.15 3.85
N ALA A 373 -18.22 11.13 4.12
CA ALA A 373 -16.80 10.92 4.27
C ALA A 373 -16.46 10.06 5.50
N ILE A 374 -17.11 10.30 6.65
CA ILE A 374 -16.96 9.47 7.86
C ILE A 374 -17.28 8.01 7.54
N THR A 375 -18.40 7.78 6.86
CA THR A 375 -18.87 6.43 6.49
C THR A 375 -17.88 5.76 5.53
N GLU A 376 -17.49 6.44 4.46
CA GLU A 376 -16.57 5.91 3.44
C GLU A 376 -15.20 5.56 4.05
N VAL A 377 -14.65 6.47 4.86
CA VAL A 377 -13.35 6.27 5.50
C VAL A 377 -13.38 5.14 6.52
N SER A 378 -14.41 5.09 7.38
CA SER A 378 -14.55 4.03 8.38
C SER A 378 -14.68 2.66 7.73
N THR A 379 -15.53 2.54 6.71
CA THR A 379 -15.69 1.29 5.94
C THR A 379 -14.37 0.87 5.28
N ALA A 380 -13.64 1.82 4.68
CA ALA A 380 -12.36 1.51 4.05
C ALA A 380 -11.30 1.05 5.07
N LEU A 381 -11.28 1.62 6.28
CA LEU A 381 -10.37 1.19 7.35
C LEU A 381 -10.75 -0.20 7.89
N ASP A 382 -12.04 -0.47 8.09
CA ASP A 382 -12.53 -1.78 8.56
C ASP A 382 -12.19 -2.90 7.55
N GLU A 383 -12.15 -2.57 6.26
CA GLU A 383 -11.77 -3.47 5.18
C GLU A 383 -10.26 -3.45 4.84
N TYR A 384 -9.43 -2.79 5.64
CA TYR A 384 -7.98 -2.63 5.43
C TYR A 384 -7.60 -1.95 4.12
N ARG A 385 -8.49 -1.16 3.52
CA ARG A 385 -8.27 -0.37 2.30
C ARG A 385 -7.72 1.02 2.64
N PHE A 386 -6.54 1.08 3.25
CA PHE A 386 -5.95 2.32 3.78
C PHE A 386 -5.69 3.39 2.72
N SER A 387 -5.30 2.99 1.51
CA SER A 387 -5.13 3.91 0.38
C SER A 387 -6.45 4.58 0.01
N ASP A 388 -7.55 3.82 -0.02
CA ASP A 388 -8.88 4.34 -0.36
C ASP A 388 -9.37 5.32 0.72
N ALA A 389 -9.15 4.99 2.00
CA ALA A 389 -9.43 5.89 3.11
C ALA A 389 -8.67 7.23 2.98
N ALA A 390 -7.36 7.17 2.69
CA ALA A 390 -6.55 8.37 2.50
C ALA A 390 -6.98 9.19 1.28
N GLN A 391 -7.43 8.55 0.19
CA GLN A 391 -7.93 9.22 -1.00
C GLN A 391 -9.31 9.84 -0.77
N ALA A 392 -10.21 9.17 -0.03
CA ALA A 392 -11.51 9.71 0.35
C ALA A 392 -11.35 10.96 1.21
N LEU A 393 -10.47 10.92 2.21
CA LEU A 393 -10.13 12.07 3.04
C LEU A 393 -9.54 13.22 2.23
N TYR A 394 -8.62 12.92 1.30
CA TYR A 394 -8.05 13.94 0.42
C TYR A 394 -9.13 14.62 -0.40
N ARG A 395 -10.02 13.85 -1.05
CA ARG A 395 -11.11 14.35 -1.90
C ARG A 395 -12.08 15.22 -1.10
N PHE A 396 -12.55 14.73 0.06
CA PHE A 396 -13.44 15.49 0.93
C PHE A 396 -12.80 16.81 1.37
N PHE A 397 -11.60 16.75 1.95
CA PHE A 397 -11.02 17.94 2.56
C PHE A 397 -10.50 18.95 1.54
N TRP A 398 -9.80 18.48 0.49
CA TRP A 398 -9.26 19.40 -0.51
C TRP A 398 -10.35 19.95 -1.42
N ASN A 399 -11.11 19.06 -2.08
CA ASN A 399 -12.02 19.48 -3.12
C ASN A 399 -13.34 20.03 -2.56
N GLU A 400 -13.90 19.37 -1.52
CA GLU A 400 -15.23 19.73 -1.02
C GLU A 400 -15.13 20.81 0.06
N TYR A 401 -14.36 20.56 1.13
CA TYR A 401 -14.25 21.54 2.22
C TYR A 401 -13.48 22.79 1.80
N CYS A 402 -12.23 22.66 1.28
CA CYS A 402 -11.41 23.83 0.99
C CYS A 402 -11.81 24.57 -0.29
N ASP A 403 -12.03 23.85 -1.40
CA ASP A 403 -12.24 24.49 -2.70
C ASP A 403 -13.67 25.00 -2.91
N TRP A 404 -14.64 24.42 -2.19
CA TRP A 404 -16.04 24.83 -2.27
C TRP A 404 -16.53 25.47 -0.98
N TYR A 405 -16.57 24.75 0.15
CA TYR A 405 -17.23 25.23 1.36
C TYR A 405 -16.54 26.47 1.95
N VAL A 406 -15.20 26.45 2.13
CA VAL A 406 -14.46 27.60 2.67
C VAL A 406 -14.62 28.84 1.77
N GLU A 407 -14.70 28.69 0.47
CA GLU A 407 -14.92 29.81 -0.43
C GLU A 407 -16.38 30.30 -0.37
N ALA A 408 -17.37 29.39 -0.33
CA ALA A 408 -18.78 29.72 -0.21
C ALA A 408 -19.11 30.40 1.13
N SER A 409 -18.50 29.93 2.23
CA SER A 409 -18.73 30.50 3.57
C SER A 409 -18.40 31.98 3.69
N LYS A 410 -17.53 32.51 2.80
CA LYS A 410 -17.21 33.94 2.76
C LYS A 410 -18.45 34.83 2.54
N ALA A 411 -19.51 34.32 1.92
CA ALA A 411 -20.78 35.03 1.79
C ALA A 411 -21.42 35.27 3.15
N ALA A 412 -21.48 34.28 4.01
CA ALA A 412 -22.00 34.39 5.37
C ALA A 412 -21.06 35.22 6.26
N LEU A 413 -19.76 34.95 6.21
CA LEU A 413 -18.75 35.61 7.04
C LEU A 413 -18.66 37.11 6.79
N ASN A 414 -18.96 37.60 5.56
CA ASN A 414 -18.92 39.00 5.18
C ASN A 414 -20.30 39.64 5.09
N SER A 415 -21.38 38.95 5.44
CA SER A 415 -22.76 39.44 5.30
C SER A 415 -23.16 40.57 6.26
N GLY A 416 -22.43 40.71 7.38
CA GLY A 416 -22.83 41.57 8.50
C GLY A 416 -23.89 40.95 9.44
N ASP A 417 -24.44 39.81 9.10
CA ASP A 417 -25.38 39.05 9.95
C ASP A 417 -24.57 38.21 10.95
N VAL A 418 -24.54 38.65 12.20
CA VAL A 418 -23.76 38.03 13.28
C VAL A 418 -24.21 36.60 13.55
N ASN A 419 -25.53 36.33 13.55
CA ASN A 419 -26.04 34.97 13.83
C ASN A 419 -25.62 33.99 12.75
N ARG A 420 -25.75 34.35 11.49
CA ARG A 420 -25.33 33.52 10.36
C ARG A 420 -23.82 33.30 10.35
N ARG A 421 -23.07 34.38 10.59
CA ARG A 421 -21.61 34.31 10.69
C ARG A 421 -21.16 33.33 11.79
N ASP A 422 -21.68 33.50 13.00
CA ASP A 422 -21.28 32.68 14.14
C ASP A 422 -21.71 31.21 13.96
N ASN A 423 -22.88 30.97 13.36
CA ASN A 423 -23.33 29.62 13.02
C ASN A 423 -22.43 28.96 11.95
N THR A 424 -22.05 29.69 10.91
CA THR A 424 -21.11 29.17 9.90
C THR A 424 -19.75 28.86 10.51
N LEU A 425 -19.26 29.66 11.47
CA LEU A 425 -18.04 29.35 12.22
C LEU A 425 -18.17 28.07 13.05
N ALA A 426 -19.31 27.88 13.72
CA ALA A 426 -19.58 26.64 14.47
C ALA A 426 -19.59 25.40 13.55
N VAL A 427 -20.19 25.50 12.35
CA VAL A 427 -20.13 24.42 11.35
C VAL A 427 -18.70 24.17 10.89
N MET A 428 -17.91 25.22 10.64
CA MET A 428 -16.49 25.08 10.27
C MET A 428 -15.70 24.35 11.36
N ASP A 429 -15.91 24.69 12.62
CA ASP A 429 -15.24 24.05 13.77
C ASP A 429 -15.65 22.58 13.90
N PHE A 430 -16.94 22.29 13.74
CA PHE A 430 -17.45 20.93 13.76
C PHE A 430 -16.80 20.07 12.66
N VAL A 431 -16.75 20.58 11.44
CA VAL A 431 -16.15 19.87 10.30
C VAL A 431 -14.64 19.69 10.49
N LEU A 432 -13.93 20.73 10.96
CA LEU A 432 -12.48 20.65 11.23
C LEU A 432 -12.16 19.66 12.33
N ALA A 433 -12.90 19.70 13.46
CA ALA A 433 -12.69 18.77 14.57
C ALA A 433 -12.89 17.29 14.16
N HIS A 434 -13.87 17.01 13.31
CA HIS A 434 -14.10 15.67 12.75
C HIS A 434 -13.00 15.30 11.75
N SER A 435 -12.62 16.22 10.87
CA SER A 435 -11.56 16.00 9.87
C SER A 435 -10.22 15.70 10.53
N LEU A 436 -9.83 16.44 11.58
CA LEU A 436 -8.58 16.21 12.29
C LEU A 436 -8.53 14.82 12.92
N ARG A 437 -9.64 14.34 13.49
CA ARG A 437 -9.74 12.97 14.04
C ARG A 437 -9.61 11.91 12.94
N LEU A 438 -10.26 12.11 11.80
CA LEU A 438 -10.17 11.19 10.66
C LEU A 438 -8.77 11.17 10.04
N PHE A 439 -8.07 12.30 10.00
CA PHE A 439 -6.70 12.38 9.47
C PHE A 439 -5.64 11.87 10.42
N HIS A 440 -5.89 11.87 11.72
CA HIS A 440 -4.85 11.61 12.72
C HIS A 440 -4.06 10.30 12.51
N PRO A 441 -4.67 9.17 12.12
CA PRO A 441 -3.91 7.95 11.84
C PRO A 441 -2.89 8.10 10.71
N PHE A 442 -3.13 9.01 9.76
CA PHE A 442 -2.26 9.26 8.61
C PHE A 442 -1.26 10.40 8.85
N LEU A 443 -1.70 11.46 9.53
CA LEU A 443 -1.02 12.74 9.71
C LEU A 443 -0.93 13.11 11.22
N PRO A 444 -0.30 12.29 12.06
CA PRO A 444 -0.39 12.44 13.52
C PRO A 444 0.17 13.75 14.06
N PHE A 445 1.21 14.31 13.45
CA PHE A 445 1.89 15.48 14.01
C PHE A 445 1.15 16.78 13.73
N ILE A 446 0.80 17.04 12.47
CA ILE A 446 0.10 18.28 12.12
C ILE A 446 -1.32 18.33 12.69
N THR A 447 -2.00 17.20 12.75
CA THR A 447 -3.37 17.16 13.29
C THR A 447 -3.39 17.39 14.79
N GLU A 448 -2.42 16.86 15.54
CA GLU A 448 -2.26 17.11 16.98
C GLU A 448 -1.99 18.60 17.23
N GLU A 449 -1.05 19.20 16.49
CA GLU A 449 -0.72 20.62 16.59
C GLU A 449 -1.95 21.51 16.32
N LEU A 450 -2.69 21.21 15.27
CA LEU A 450 -3.91 21.97 14.92
C LEU A 450 -5.03 21.77 15.93
N TRP A 451 -5.16 20.58 16.51
CA TRP A 451 -6.13 20.27 17.55
C TRP A 451 -5.95 21.18 18.77
N HIS A 452 -4.71 21.30 19.22
CA HIS A 452 -4.36 22.21 20.32
C HIS A 452 -4.43 23.68 19.90
N GLY A 453 -3.93 24.01 18.71
CA GLY A 453 -3.91 25.39 18.21
C GLY A 453 -5.29 26.01 17.98
N LEU A 454 -6.30 25.17 17.70
CA LEU A 454 -7.71 25.59 17.56
C LEU A 454 -8.49 25.53 18.88
N GLY A 455 -7.90 24.97 19.96
CA GLY A 455 -8.54 24.89 21.27
C GLY A 455 -9.53 23.74 21.43
N PHE A 456 -9.61 22.81 20.47
CA PHE A 456 -10.53 21.65 20.53
C PHE A 456 -10.26 20.67 21.67
N ASN A 457 -9.11 20.82 22.35
CA ASN A 457 -8.75 20.04 23.52
C ASN A 457 -9.36 20.58 24.82
N ALA A 458 -9.95 21.79 24.82
CA ALA A 458 -10.45 22.43 26.04
C ALA A 458 -11.70 21.77 26.61
N ASP A 459 -12.55 21.20 25.73
CA ASP A 459 -13.89 20.71 26.09
C ASP A 459 -14.02 19.20 26.17
N LEU A 460 -12.94 18.44 26.02
CA LEU A 460 -13.00 17.00 26.10
C LEU A 460 -12.88 16.57 27.56
N PRO A 461 -13.91 15.96 28.17
CA PRO A 461 -13.80 15.41 29.52
C PRO A 461 -12.63 14.42 29.60
N GLU A 462 -11.85 14.46 30.67
CA GLU A 462 -10.77 13.48 30.89
C GLU A 462 -11.26 12.03 30.77
N SER A 463 -12.52 11.77 31.13
CA SER A 463 -13.17 10.47 30.98
C SER A 463 -13.35 10.00 29.53
N LEU A 464 -13.27 10.90 28.53
CA LEU A 464 -13.35 10.58 27.10
C LEU A 464 -11.98 10.65 26.40
N GLY A 465 -10.88 10.71 27.16
CA GLY A 465 -9.52 10.62 26.64
C GLY A 465 -8.99 11.88 25.96
N GLY A 466 -9.58 13.02 26.19
CA GLY A 466 -9.55 14.13 25.27
C GLY A 466 -8.42 15.12 25.32
N ARG A 467 -7.39 15.02 26.15
CA ARG A 467 -6.31 16.01 26.13
C ARG A 467 -5.51 15.94 24.83
N PHE A 468 -5.29 14.75 24.31
CA PHE A 468 -4.56 14.53 23.06
C PHE A 468 -5.49 13.93 22.01
N LEU A 469 -5.35 14.39 20.77
CA LEU A 469 -6.17 13.91 19.65
C LEU A 469 -6.06 12.38 19.46
N MET A 470 -4.89 11.80 19.70
CA MET A 470 -4.68 10.35 19.64
C MET A 470 -5.57 9.54 20.61
N GLN A 471 -6.13 10.17 21.64
CA GLN A 471 -7.02 9.57 22.62
C GLN A 471 -8.50 9.89 22.35
N ALA A 472 -8.79 10.78 21.39
CA ALA A 472 -10.13 11.17 21.03
C ALA A 472 -10.89 10.01 20.37
N LEU A 473 -12.21 9.97 20.58
CA LEU A 473 -13.06 8.95 19.97
C LEU A 473 -13.10 9.09 18.44
N TRP A 474 -13.08 7.94 17.78
CA TRP A 474 -13.26 7.91 16.32
C TRP A 474 -14.62 8.48 15.93
N PRO A 475 -14.70 9.36 14.90
CA PRO A 475 -15.98 9.91 14.44
C PRO A 475 -16.93 8.81 13.97
N LYS A 476 -18.17 8.88 14.44
CA LYS A 476 -19.25 8.01 13.97
C LYS A 476 -20.08 8.76 12.93
N PRO A 477 -20.72 8.04 11.98
CA PRO A 477 -21.73 8.64 11.10
C PRO A 477 -22.76 9.43 11.91
N LEU A 478 -23.17 10.58 11.37
CA LEU A 478 -23.99 11.54 12.12
C LEU A 478 -25.40 11.01 12.45
N GLY A 479 -25.91 10.10 11.62
CA GLY A 479 -27.15 9.39 11.88
C GLY A 479 -28.45 10.17 11.63
N ALA A 480 -29.57 9.46 11.63
CA ALA A 480 -30.88 10.00 11.27
C ALA A 480 -31.37 11.10 12.21
N ASP A 481 -31.10 10.98 13.51
CA ASP A 481 -31.52 11.99 14.50
C ASP A 481 -30.80 13.32 14.28
N PHE A 482 -29.51 13.29 13.94
CA PHE A 482 -28.75 14.49 13.60
C PHE A 482 -29.30 15.13 12.31
N HIS A 483 -29.54 14.33 11.28
CA HIS A 483 -30.13 14.81 10.02
C HIS A 483 -31.50 15.45 10.25
N ALA A 484 -32.37 14.81 11.04
CA ALA A 484 -33.68 15.34 11.36
C ALA A 484 -33.60 16.65 12.17
N HIS A 485 -32.72 16.73 13.16
CA HIS A 485 -32.54 17.90 14.01
C HIS A 485 -32.08 19.13 13.23
N TYR A 486 -31.14 18.95 12.30
CA TYR A 486 -30.61 20.03 11.50
C TYR A 486 -31.31 20.20 10.14
N GLY A 487 -32.34 19.41 9.85
CA GLY A 487 -33.10 19.46 8.60
C GLY A 487 -32.22 19.22 7.38
N LEU A 488 -31.30 18.22 7.46
CA LEU A 488 -30.41 17.84 6.36
C LEU A 488 -31.14 16.86 5.44
N LEU A 489 -31.40 17.30 4.20
CA LEU A 489 -32.14 16.51 3.22
C LEU A 489 -31.28 16.23 1.98
N PRO A 490 -31.52 15.13 1.27
CA PRO A 490 -30.83 14.85 0.00
C PRO A 490 -30.99 15.97 -1.05
N GLU A 491 -32.13 16.67 -1.00
CA GLU A 491 -32.43 17.82 -1.86
C GLU A 491 -31.49 19.02 -1.60
N ASP A 492 -31.03 19.21 -0.36
CA ASP A 492 -30.04 20.25 -0.03
C ASP A 492 -28.71 19.99 -0.74
N GLU A 493 -28.27 18.71 -0.79
CA GLU A 493 -27.07 18.31 -1.53
C GLU A 493 -27.26 18.49 -3.04
N ALA A 494 -28.39 18.05 -3.59
CA ALA A 494 -28.69 18.19 -5.01
C ALA A 494 -28.72 19.67 -5.44
N TYR A 495 -29.33 20.54 -4.63
CA TYR A 495 -29.39 21.96 -4.91
C TYR A 495 -28.00 22.63 -4.83
N ALA A 496 -27.20 22.32 -3.82
CA ALA A 496 -25.83 22.84 -3.73
C ALA A 496 -24.97 22.41 -4.93
N ASN A 497 -25.07 21.15 -5.34
CA ASN A 497 -24.36 20.63 -6.52
C ASN A 497 -24.81 21.34 -7.81
N ALA A 498 -26.11 21.56 -8.00
CA ALA A 498 -26.63 22.32 -9.14
C ALA A 498 -26.09 23.76 -9.16
N ARG A 499 -25.94 24.40 -8.00
CA ARG A 499 -25.33 25.72 -7.87
C ARG A 499 -23.84 25.70 -8.22
N PHE A 500 -23.09 24.66 -7.83
CA PHE A 500 -21.70 24.48 -8.25
C PHE A 500 -21.56 24.25 -9.75
N GLU A 501 -22.56 23.65 -10.41
CA GLU A 501 -22.59 23.54 -11.87
C GLU A 501 -22.72 24.94 -12.53
N VAL A 502 -23.50 25.86 -11.96
CA VAL A 502 -23.54 27.28 -12.44
C VAL A 502 -22.15 27.89 -12.38
N VAL A 503 -21.44 27.72 -11.27
CA VAL A 503 -20.06 28.23 -11.10
C VAL A 503 -19.10 27.59 -12.09
N SER A 504 -19.19 26.30 -12.28
CA SER A 504 -18.34 25.54 -13.21
C SER A 504 -18.58 26.01 -14.66
N ALA A 505 -19.84 26.19 -15.04
CA ALA A 505 -20.22 26.73 -16.34
C ALA A 505 -19.67 28.14 -16.58
N GLY A 506 -19.73 29.01 -15.57
CA GLY A 506 -19.15 30.35 -15.65
C GLY A 506 -17.62 30.35 -15.75
N ARG A 507 -16.94 29.40 -15.08
CA ARG A 507 -15.49 29.23 -15.23
C ARG A 507 -15.14 28.74 -16.65
N VAL A 508 -15.96 27.90 -17.25
CA VAL A 508 -15.82 27.47 -18.66
C VAL A 508 -15.99 28.68 -19.59
N LEU A 509 -17.04 29.48 -19.43
CA LEU A 509 -17.21 30.68 -20.22
C LEU A 509 -16.00 31.62 -20.15
N ARG A 510 -15.44 31.84 -18.96
CA ARG A 510 -14.21 32.66 -18.82
C ARG A 510 -13.02 32.07 -19.57
N ARG A 511 -12.82 30.76 -19.48
CA ARG A 511 -11.75 30.04 -20.19
C ARG A 511 -11.90 30.18 -21.71
N ASP A 512 -13.11 29.99 -22.22
CA ASP A 512 -13.40 30.00 -23.65
C ASP A 512 -13.11 31.37 -24.28
N PHE A 513 -13.27 32.46 -23.50
CA PHE A 513 -12.94 33.82 -23.91
C PHE A 513 -11.60 34.33 -23.35
N ASN A 514 -10.71 33.42 -22.91
CA ASN A 514 -9.35 33.71 -22.44
C ASN A 514 -9.30 34.80 -21.33
N ILE A 515 -10.32 34.82 -20.46
CA ILE A 515 -10.40 35.76 -19.34
C ILE A 515 -9.67 35.11 -18.13
N ALA A 516 -8.62 35.77 -17.66
CA ALA A 516 -7.82 35.29 -16.53
C ALA A 516 -8.71 35.11 -15.29
N SER A 517 -8.46 34.02 -14.52
CA SER A 517 -9.25 33.64 -13.35
C SER A 517 -9.26 34.70 -12.24
N ASN A 518 -8.20 35.50 -12.13
CA ASN A 518 -8.05 36.57 -11.15
C ASN A 518 -8.74 37.90 -11.58
N LYS A 519 -9.13 38.06 -12.85
CA LYS A 519 -9.83 39.26 -13.33
C LYS A 519 -11.30 39.17 -12.90
N ARG A 520 -11.80 40.18 -12.21
CA ARG A 520 -13.23 40.28 -11.90
C ARG A 520 -13.99 40.78 -13.13
N VAL A 521 -15.11 40.10 -13.43
CA VAL A 521 -15.96 40.42 -14.59
C VAL A 521 -17.44 40.32 -14.22
N PRO A 522 -18.31 41.10 -14.86
CA PRO A 522 -19.75 41.01 -14.63
C PRO A 522 -20.32 39.71 -15.21
N PHE A 523 -21.32 39.17 -14.53
CA PHE A 523 -22.18 38.08 -15.02
C PHE A 523 -23.65 38.51 -14.86
N VAL A 524 -24.51 37.90 -15.67
CA VAL A 524 -25.97 38.00 -15.52
C VAL A 524 -26.51 36.57 -15.35
N PHE A 525 -27.35 36.40 -14.36
CA PHE A 525 -27.98 35.11 -14.08
C PHE A 525 -29.49 35.22 -14.20
N GLN A 526 -30.09 34.35 -15.01
CA GLN A 526 -31.53 34.23 -15.20
C GLN A 526 -31.97 32.86 -14.62
N PRO A 527 -32.36 32.81 -13.35
CA PRO A 527 -32.75 31.57 -12.71
C PRO A 527 -34.07 31.02 -13.27
N ALA A 528 -34.21 29.69 -13.32
CA ALA A 528 -35.44 29.02 -13.72
C ALA A 528 -36.51 29.07 -12.62
N SER A 529 -36.12 29.25 -11.37
CA SER A 529 -36.97 29.43 -10.19
C SER A 529 -36.37 30.47 -9.26
N PRO A 530 -37.16 31.11 -8.37
CA PRO A 530 -36.62 32.09 -7.44
C PRO A 530 -35.43 31.53 -6.62
N ILE A 531 -34.35 32.28 -6.55
CA ILE A 531 -33.14 31.96 -5.82
C ILE A 531 -32.95 32.93 -4.65
N ALA A 532 -32.49 32.44 -3.51
CA ALA A 532 -32.26 33.27 -2.32
C ALA A 532 -31.10 34.26 -2.57
N PRO A 533 -31.17 35.49 -2.05
CA PRO A 533 -30.10 36.49 -2.20
C PRO A 533 -28.75 36.00 -1.71
N HIS A 534 -28.73 35.20 -0.67
CA HIS A 534 -27.49 34.56 -0.16
C HIS A 534 -26.84 33.63 -1.20
N ASP A 535 -27.64 32.81 -1.89
CA ASP A 535 -27.12 31.88 -2.90
C ASP A 535 -26.60 32.64 -4.14
N VAL A 536 -27.22 33.75 -4.52
CA VAL A 536 -26.70 34.66 -5.57
C VAL A 536 -25.33 35.21 -5.18
N GLU A 537 -25.17 35.61 -3.92
CA GLU A 537 -23.88 36.10 -3.41
C GLU A 537 -22.82 35.02 -3.38
N VAL A 538 -23.18 33.78 -2.99
CA VAL A 538 -22.26 32.62 -3.06
C VAL A 538 -21.79 32.37 -4.48
N ILE A 539 -22.69 32.32 -5.46
CA ILE A 539 -22.34 32.17 -6.89
C ILE A 539 -21.41 33.30 -7.33
N ARG A 540 -21.69 34.56 -6.96
CA ARG A 540 -20.85 35.70 -7.26
C ARG A 540 -19.42 35.55 -6.76
N ILE A 541 -19.27 35.13 -5.49
CA ILE A 541 -17.97 34.94 -4.86
C ILE A 541 -17.21 33.78 -5.53
N LEU A 542 -17.86 32.65 -5.73
CA LEU A 542 -17.24 31.46 -6.33
C LEU A 542 -16.86 31.65 -7.80
N LEU A 543 -17.58 32.49 -8.52
CA LEU A 543 -17.23 32.91 -9.88
C LEU A 543 -16.10 33.93 -9.91
N ASN A 544 -15.71 34.51 -8.78
CA ASN A 544 -14.90 35.73 -8.72
C ASN A 544 -15.49 36.83 -9.63
N ALA A 545 -16.83 36.98 -9.59
CA ALA A 545 -17.52 37.97 -10.40
C ALA A 545 -17.42 39.37 -9.76
N GLU A 546 -17.34 40.41 -10.60
CA GLU A 546 -17.46 41.78 -10.16
C GLU A 546 -18.88 42.04 -9.68
N THR A 547 -19.86 41.72 -10.54
CA THR A 547 -21.30 41.74 -10.26
C THR A 547 -21.94 40.44 -10.77
N LEU A 548 -23.01 40.01 -10.11
CA LEU A 548 -23.92 38.98 -10.60
C LEU A 548 -25.33 39.54 -10.55
N GLU A 549 -25.80 40.00 -11.70
CA GLU A 549 -27.15 40.55 -11.81
C GLU A 549 -28.16 39.41 -11.94
N ASN A 550 -29.14 39.37 -11.03
CA ASN A 550 -30.22 38.38 -11.06
C ASN A 550 -31.41 38.99 -11.81
N VAL A 551 -31.76 38.44 -12.98
CA VAL A 551 -32.77 38.96 -13.87
C VAL A 551 -33.97 38.03 -14.02
N GLY A 552 -35.13 38.60 -14.29
CA GLY A 552 -36.36 37.83 -14.55
C GLY A 552 -36.42 37.24 -15.97
N THR A 553 -37.45 36.44 -16.20
CA THR A 553 -37.68 35.73 -17.48
C THR A 553 -37.92 36.69 -18.67
N GLU A 554 -38.35 37.93 -18.40
CA GLU A 554 -38.59 38.95 -19.41
C GLU A 554 -37.29 39.59 -19.96
N TRP A 555 -36.19 39.42 -19.26
CA TRP A 555 -34.91 39.95 -19.70
C TRP A 555 -34.37 39.15 -20.88
N ALA A 556 -33.92 39.84 -21.91
CA ALA A 556 -33.27 39.21 -23.07
C ALA A 556 -31.81 39.67 -23.16
N PRO A 557 -30.88 38.75 -23.38
CA PRO A 557 -29.47 39.10 -23.51
C PRO A 557 -29.25 39.95 -24.80
N PRO A 558 -28.30 40.88 -24.80
CA PRO A 558 -27.80 41.49 -26.03
C PRO A 558 -27.34 40.42 -27.02
N LYS A 559 -27.47 40.68 -28.34
CA LYS A 559 -26.96 39.75 -29.35
C LYS A 559 -25.49 39.43 -29.09
N GLY A 560 -25.13 38.15 -29.28
CA GLY A 560 -23.77 37.69 -29.12
C GLY A 560 -23.29 37.54 -27.67
N THR A 561 -24.17 37.59 -26.68
CA THR A 561 -23.78 37.36 -25.29
C THR A 561 -23.56 35.86 -25.04
N PRO A 562 -22.33 35.42 -24.69
CA PRO A 562 -22.06 34.04 -24.33
C PRO A 562 -22.98 33.56 -23.23
N THR A 563 -23.53 32.36 -23.41
CA THR A 563 -24.55 31.81 -22.54
C THR A 563 -24.21 30.36 -22.18
N ALA A 564 -24.34 30.02 -20.90
CA ALA A 564 -24.33 28.66 -20.44
C ALA A 564 -25.68 28.24 -19.86
N LEU A 565 -26.15 27.05 -20.24
CA LEU A 565 -27.33 26.42 -19.65
C LEU A 565 -26.91 25.59 -18.45
N THR A 566 -27.62 25.77 -17.35
CA THR A 566 -27.35 25.08 -16.09
C THR A 566 -28.66 24.56 -15.49
N PRO A 567 -28.60 23.63 -14.54
CA PRO A 567 -29.81 23.13 -13.88
C PRO A 567 -30.63 24.21 -13.17
N LEU A 568 -29.99 25.29 -12.69
CA LEU A 568 -30.69 26.38 -11.98
C LEU A 568 -31.10 27.53 -12.89
N GLY A 569 -30.73 27.53 -14.17
CA GLY A 569 -31.08 28.62 -15.09
C GLY A 569 -30.00 28.90 -16.12
N LYS A 570 -30.03 30.12 -16.68
CA LYS A 570 -29.08 30.56 -17.71
C LYS A 570 -28.08 31.55 -17.13
N LEU A 571 -26.80 31.29 -17.38
CA LEU A 571 -25.72 32.21 -17.02
C LEU A 571 -25.15 32.87 -18.27
N PHE A 572 -25.02 34.19 -18.23
CA PHE A 572 -24.54 35.01 -19.32
C PHE A 572 -23.27 35.76 -18.92
N LEU A 573 -22.34 35.88 -19.86
CA LEU A 573 -21.10 36.65 -19.70
C LEU A 573 -21.11 37.86 -20.69
N PRO A 574 -21.50 39.06 -20.26
CA PRO A 574 -21.40 40.27 -21.10
C PRO A 574 -19.94 40.55 -21.46
N LEU A 575 -19.61 40.60 -22.75
CA LEU A 575 -18.23 40.81 -23.23
C LEU A 575 -17.88 42.30 -23.46
N THR A 576 -18.82 43.22 -23.34
CA THR A 576 -18.65 44.64 -23.61
C THR A 576 -17.53 45.25 -22.74
N GLY A 577 -16.46 45.72 -23.37
CA GLY A 577 -15.29 46.28 -22.68
C GLY A 577 -14.33 45.25 -22.05
N LEU A 578 -14.61 43.96 -22.17
CA LEU A 578 -13.78 42.90 -21.58
C LEU A 578 -12.82 42.26 -22.59
N VAL A 579 -13.24 42.11 -23.84
CA VAL A 579 -12.53 41.46 -24.92
C VAL A 579 -12.58 42.34 -26.16
N ASP A 580 -11.45 42.50 -26.84
CA ASP A 580 -11.42 43.04 -28.20
C ASP A 580 -11.95 41.96 -29.15
N VAL A 581 -13.20 42.10 -29.55
CA VAL A 581 -13.94 41.11 -30.32
C VAL A 581 -13.26 40.84 -31.68
N GLU A 582 -12.71 41.86 -32.33
CA GLU A 582 -12.04 41.68 -33.62
C GLU A 582 -10.71 40.97 -33.48
N ALA A 583 -9.89 41.37 -32.50
CA ALA A 583 -8.62 40.72 -32.22
C ALA A 583 -8.80 39.24 -31.80
N GLU A 584 -9.84 38.93 -31.00
CA GLU A 584 -10.13 37.56 -30.56
C GLU A 584 -10.66 36.69 -31.70
N ARG A 585 -11.50 37.23 -32.59
CA ARG A 585 -11.93 36.55 -33.81
C ARG A 585 -10.76 36.21 -34.73
N GLU A 586 -9.84 37.14 -34.90
CA GLU A 586 -8.62 36.89 -35.70
C GLU A 586 -7.74 35.80 -35.06
N ARG A 587 -7.57 35.86 -33.75
CA ARG A 587 -6.82 34.83 -32.99
C ARG A 587 -7.44 33.44 -33.15
N LEU A 588 -8.74 33.32 -32.92
CA LEU A 588 -9.49 32.06 -33.05
C LEU A 588 -9.51 31.57 -34.50
N GLY A 589 -9.59 32.45 -35.50
CA GLY A 589 -9.49 32.11 -36.91
C GLY A 589 -8.11 31.46 -37.26
N LYS A 590 -7.04 32.02 -36.71
CA LYS A 590 -5.68 31.44 -36.85
C LYS A 590 -5.58 30.07 -36.16
N GLU A 591 -6.22 29.91 -35.00
CA GLU A 591 -6.26 28.64 -34.28
C GLU A 591 -7.05 27.56 -35.04
N ILE A 592 -8.21 27.92 -35.63
CA ILE A 592 -8.98 27.04 -36.54
C ILE A 592 -8.08 26.54 -37.67
N THR A 593 -7.44 27.46 -38.38
CA THR A 593 -6.55 27.10 -39.51
C THR A 593 -5.48 26.11 -39.09
N LYS A 594 -4.87 26.30 -37.91
CA LYS A 594 -3.85 25.40 -37.38
C LYS A 594 -4.42 24.00 -37.05
N ILE A 595 -5.61 23.95 -36.41
CA ILE A 595 -6.27 22.69 -36.08
C ILE A 595 -6.68 21.93 -37.34
N GLU A 596 -7.23 22.63 -38.35
CA GLU A 596 -7.60 22.02 -39.62
C GLU A 596 -6.37 21.44 -40.36
N GLN A 597 -5.22 22.11 -40.31
CA GLN A 597 -3.97 21.57 -40.83
C GLN A 597 -3.53 20.29 -40.10
N GLU A 598 -3.63 20.25 -38.78
CA GLU A 598 -3.32 19.06 -37.99
C GLU A 598 -4.32 17.90 -38.25
N LEU A 599 -5.60 18.21 -38.39
CA LEU A 599 -6.62 17.23 -38.79
C LEU A 599 -6.35 16.62 -40.16
N VAL A 600 -5.93 17.44 -41.13
CA VAL A 600 -5.53 16.94 -42.46
C VAL A 600 -4.37 15.93 -42.35
N LYS A 601 -3.34 16.23 -41.53
CA LYS A 601 -2.20 15.32 -41.32
C LYS A 601 -2.62 14.02 -40.64
N VAL A 602 -3.46 14.10 -39.60
CA VAL A 602 -3.95 12.93 -38.88
C VAL A 602 -4.83 12.06 -39.78
N ARG A 603 -5.75 12.66 -40.50
CA ARG A 603 -6.63 11.95 -41.46
C ARG A 603 -5.85 11.33 -42.61
N ALA A 604 -4.84 11.99 -43.14
CA ALA A 604 -3.96 11.42 -44.17
C ALA A 604 -3.23 10.16 -43.69
N LYS A 605 -2.81 10.13 -42.40
CA LYS A 605 -2.23 8.93 -41.82
C LYS A 605 -3.27 7.83 -41.61
N LEU A 606 -4.44 8.15 -41.09
CA LEU A 606 -5.51 7.17 -40.83
C LEU A 606 -6.15 6.61 -42.10
N SER A 607 -6.06 7.34 -43.23
CA SER A 607 -6.52 6.86 -44.54
C SER A 607 -5.45 6.08 -45.31
N SER A 608 -4.23 5.95 -44.80
CA SER A 608 -3.17 5.16 -45.41
C SER A 608 -3.25 3.70 -44.96
N ASP A 609 -3.65 2.79 -45.84
CA ASP A 609 -3.72 1.35 -45.55
C ASP A 609 -2.38 0.79 -45.06
N THR A 610 -1.27 1.29 -45.60
CA THR A 610 0.07 0.89 -45.16
C THR A 610 0.40 1.33 -43.74
N PHE A 611 -0.11 2.46 -43.29
CA PHE A 611 0.05 2.92 -41.91
C PHE A 611 -0.87 2.13 -40.97
N VAL A 612 -2.15 1.98 -41.30
CA VAL A 612 -3.14 1.32 -40.43
C VAL A 612 -2.84 -0.18 -40.26
N SER A 613 -2.32 -0.85 -41.29
CA SER A 613 -1.97 -2.27 -41.22
C SER A 613 -0.55 -2.55 -40.68
N GLY A 614 0.38 -1.58 -40.78
CA GLY A 614 1.78 -1.77 -40.44
C GLY A 614 2.19 -1.16 -39.08
N ALA A 615 1.44 -0.21 -38.54
CA ALA A 615 1.76 0.41 -37.26
C ALA A 615 1.18 -0.39 -36.06
N PRO A 616 1.82 -0.33 -34.87
CA PRO A 616 1.26 -0.92 -33.66
C PRO A 616 -0.15 -0.38 -33.36
N ALA A 617 -1.06 -1.25 -32.93
CA ALA A 617 -2.47 -0.89 -32.66
C ALA A 617 -2.60 0.33 -31.72
N ALA A 618 -1.74 0.45 -30.71
CA ALA A 618 -1.72 1.59 -29.78
C ALA A 618 -1.44 2.93 -30.50
N VAL A 619 -0.58 2.94 -31.53
CA VAL A 619 -0.25 4.15 -32.30
C VAL A 619 -1.41 4.57 -33.21
N VAL A 620 -2.10 3.59 -33.82
CA VAL A 620 -3.31 3.85 -34.62
C VAL A 620 -4.41 4.42 -33.73
N GLU A 621 -4.63 3.85 -32.54
CA GLU A 621 -5.64 4.31 -31.59
C GLU A 621 -5.32 5.73 -31.06
N GLU A 622 -4.02 6.03 -30.83
CA GLU A 622 -3.58 7.39 -30.46
C GLU A 622 -3.95 8.40 -31.56
N HIS A 623 -3.77 8.07 -32.84
CA HIS A 623 -4.16 8.96 -33.93
C HIS A 623 -5.68 9.12 -34.06
N ARG A 624 -6.47 8.08 -33.82
CA ARG A 624 -7.96 8.18 -33.76
C ARG A 624 -8.41 9.09 -32.62
N LYS A 625 -7.81 8.91 -31.46
CA LYS A 625 -8.07 9.79 -30.31
C LYS A 625 -7.73 11.25 -30.62
N ARG A 626 -6.57 11.51 -31.24
CA ARG A 626 -6.19 12.86 -31.68
C ARG A 626 -7.18 13.45 -32.67
N GLU A 627 -7.70 12.67 -33.62
CA GLU A 627 -8.72 13.15 -34.54
C GLU A 627 -10.00 13.56 -33.80
N THR A 628 -10.45 12.73 -32.86
CA THR A 628 -11.64 13.03 -32.04
C THR A 628 -11.43 14.29 -31.21
N ASP A 629 -10.30 14.42 -30.53
CA ASP A 629 -9.97 15.57 -29.68
C ASP A 629 -9.88 16.87 -30.51
N TRP A 630 -9.25 16.84 -31.68
CA TRP A 630 -9.17 17.99 -32.58
C TRP A 630 -10.52 18.38 -33.18
N ASN A 631 -11.38 17.44 -33.53
CA ASN A 631 -12.73 17.74 -34.00
C ASN A 631 -13.59 18.38 -32.89
N ALA A 632 -13.49 17.86 -31.65
CA ALA A 632 -14.18 18.46 -30.50
C ALA A 632 -13.71 19.89 -30.25
N LYS A 633 -12.39 20.14 -30.27
CA LYS A 633 -11.82 21.47 -30.11
C LYS A 633 -12.22 22.42 -31.24
N LEU A 634 -12.28 21.94 -32.48
CA LEU A 634 -12.73 22.75 -33.62
C LEU A 634 -14.20 23.16 -33.47
N ALA A 635 -15.07 22.25 -33.03
CA ALA A 635 -16.47 22.55 -32.78
C ALA A 635 -16.66 23.57 -31.63
N GLU A 636 -15.83 23.47 -30.60
CA GLU A 636 -15.82 24.43 -29.49
C GLU A 636 -15.42 25.83 -29.96
N ILE A 637 -14.30 25.94 -30.69
CA ILE A 637 -13.82 27.25 -31.20
C ILE A 637 -14.84 27.88 -32.17
N ARG A 638 -15.47 27.09 -33.04
CA ARG A 638 -16.51 27.60 -33.96
C ARG A 638 -17.69 28.16 -33.18
N ARG A 639 -18.16 27.50 -32.13
CA ARG A 639 -19.22 28.04 -31.26
C ARG A 639 -18.85 29.38 -30.64
N VAL A 640 -17.58 29.53 -30.21
CA VAL A 640 -17.10 30.79 -29.64
C VAL A 640 -17.08 31.91 -30.70
N ILE A 641 -16.63 31.61 -31.93
CA ILE A 641 -16.65 32.60 -33.04
C ILE A 641 -18.09 33.01 -33.42
N ASP A 642 -19.00 32.03 -33.47
CA ASP A 642 -20.41 32.32 -33.77
C ASP A 642 -21.01 33.24 -32.70
N ALA A 643 -20.70 32.99 -31.42
CA ALA A 643 -21.11 33.88 -30.32
C ALA A 643 -20.50 35.29 -30.42
N LEU A 644 -19.27 35.44 -30.92
CA LEU A 644 -18.63 36.74 -31.17
C LEU A 644 -19.16 37.44 -32.44
N SER A 645 -19.82 36.71 -33.33
CA SER A 645 -20.26 37.22 -34.65
C SER A 645 -21.73 37.64 -34.69
N SER A 646 -22.51 37.22 -33.69
CA SER A 646 -23.93 37.51 -33.52
C SER A 646 -24.17 38.80 -32.76
#